data_777ff27ea6a04cb96e4962e22c9e69f5
#
_entry.id   777ff27ea6a04cb96e4962e22c9e69f5
#
_cell.length_a   1.000
_cell.length_b   1.000
_cell.length_c   1.000
_cell.angle_alpha   90.00
_cell.angle_beta   90.00
_cell.angle_gamma   90.00
#
_symmetry.space_group_name_H-M   'P 1'
#
loop_
_entity.id
_entity.type
_entity.pdbx_description
1 polymer ?
#
loop_
_entity_poly.entity_id
_entity_poly.type
_entity_poly.pdbx_seq_one_letter_code
_entity_poly.pdbx_strand_id
1 'polypeptide(L)'
;MGLAMVVTLVATVCSAQNKNTAKSRFWHAFNARYNTYYNGHMAFLDGNLEKEKGHKDNFTELLPLYPVGNKLSRDIGKSNYQRTVEKMEKAIQRHTIKVKGREQNPFLWKAWLMLGKAQFQMGQFEEAAATFSYMARLYLGDPARSGLARAWLAKSYTMLGWRYDAEDVIRNMSRDSMDFRAVKDWDYTYANYYISIADYPKAVPYLRKVIKHERRKTQRAREWYLMGQIQNLLGNQQEAYKAFAHVIRCSPPYELQFNARIAQTEVLAKNNGRQMIGRLKRMAANDNNAEYLDQVYYAIGNIYQAQGDTLHAISAYEKGNLKSTRNGIEKGVLLLTLGNLYWEQEKFADAQRCYGEAIGLLDKDRKDYDELSRRSKVLDELVPYTEAVHLQDSLLQLARMGEKERLQAIDRVIAELKKREKEARDAELENTANTQQTFNQSNFGSINQRAVPQSAGTQQAGGAWYFYNPTAVSQGKATFQREWGRRENIDNWRRSNQTVLHLPSGDEAANDSLSVGDDMANVTNDSIKSAAPMDSTALDPHNREYYLAQIPFTDEQQAACHDIIKDGLFHAGIILKDKMERLSISERYLRRLTADYPDYENNPEAWYHLWLLYSRQGRAAEAAECLARMKADYPDNEFTQLIADPYYAENARFGEQIEDSLYAATYDAFKHDDFAAVKHNTQLSTTRFAQGGHRDKFVFISGLSKLNEGDGDGCLAQLNEVVEKYPDSEVSQLAGMIIKGVQEGRKLRGGKFDIGDVWIQRDIVLSHDSATTDTLSTDRGSHYLFMLVYQPDSVNQNQLLFELARYNFTNFLVRNFEIQIDQDGELNRMIVSGFLSYDEALQYARMLYDNGTLRRYTARTMRLIVSEQNLPLLGTQYTYDEYQQFYERELAPMQVSKDNLLINPEAVDAPDIEDELPAKPAEQPKPATQKKQQKALDFDDDFW
;
A
#
# COMPACT_ATOMS: atom_id res chain seq x y z
N MET A 1 16.11 -3.20 13.10
CA MET A 1 17.52 -2.79 13.28
C MET A 1 17.74 -1.27 13.43
N GLY A 2 16.87 -0.40 12.96
CA GLY A 2 17.01 1.06 13.15
C GLY A 2 16.61 1.55 14.54
N LEU A 3 15.60 0.94 15.16
CA LEU A 3 15.10 1.34 16.47
C LEU A 3 16.08 1.01 17.60
N ALA A 4 16.79 -0.13 17.52
CA ALA A 4 17.80 -0.53 18.50
C ALA A 4 19.02 0.41 18.53
N MET A 5 19.33 1.10 17.44
CA MET A 5 20.45 2.06 17.41
C MET A 5 20.14 3.38 18.10
N VAL A 6 18.88 3.81 18.14
CA VAL A 6 18.47 5.04 18.83
C VAL A 6 18.39 4.81 20.34
N VAL A 7 17.95 3.63 20.78
CA VAL A 7 17.85 3.27 22.20
C VAL A 7 19.23 3.02 22.82
N THR A 8 20.16 2.37 22.10
CA THR A 8 21.51 2.13 22.60
C THR A 8 22.38 3.38 22.72
N LEU A 9 22.08 4.45 21.95
CA LEU A 9 22.83 5.72 22.05
C LEU A 9 22.40 6.58 23.26
N VAL A 10 21.23 6.34 23.82
CA VAL A 10 20.75 7.04 25.03
C VAL A 10 21.29 6.41 26.32
N ALA A 11 21.59 5.10 26.29
CA ALA A 11 21.96 4.32 27.50
C ALA A 11 23.42 4.50 27.98
N THR A 12 24.31 5.15 27.21
CA THR A 12 25.74 5.22 27.59
C THR A 12 26.19 6.58 28.12
N VAL A 13 25.30 7.48 28.54
CA VAL A 13 25.73 8.75 29.13
C VAL A 13 25.13 8.88 30.51
N CYS A 14 25.77 8.30 31.51
CA CYS A 14 25.91 8.90 32.84
C CYS A 14 26.61 10.25 32.69
N SER A 15 25.90 11.24 32.13
CA SER A 15 26.42 12.60 32.02
C SER A 15 26.30 13.25 33.39
N ALA A 16 27.42 13.52 34.00
CA ALA A 16 27.46 14.47 35.11
C ALA A 16 26.62 15.70 34.72
N GLN A 17 25.50 15.92 35.41
CA GLN A 17 24.57 16.99 35.07
C GLN A 17 25.36 18.33 35.10
N ASN A 18 25.27 19.05 33.99
CA ASN A 18 25.94 20.34 33.87
C ASN A 18 25.41 21.30 34.95
N LYS A 19 26.29 21.93 35.76
CA LYS A 19 25.90 22.82 36.86
C LYS A 19 25.00 23.96 36.35
N ASN A 20 23.85 24.16 36.98
CA ASN A 20 22.89 25.20 36.62
C ASN A 20 23.28 26.58 37.22
N THR A 21 24.36 27.18 36.71
CA THR A 21 24.79 28.57 37.07
C THR A 21 24.62 29.49 35.86
N ALA A 22 24.47 30.79 36.08
CA ALA A 22 24.36 31.73 34.97
C ALA A 22 25.55 31.71 34.01
N LYS A 23 26.74 31.52 34.52
CA LYS A 23 27.99 31.37 33.72
C LYS A 23 27.96 30.06 32.89
N SER A 24 27.55 28.95 33.50
CA SER A 24 27.43 27.67 32.83
C SER A 24 26.37 27.73 31.71
N ARG A 25 25.20 28.28 32.00
CA ARG A 25 24.15 28.45 30.97
C ARG A 25 24.62 29.29 29.80
N PHE A 26 25.29 30.40 30.03
CA PHE A 26 25.86 31.24 28.99
C PHE A 26 26.94 30.49 28.18
N TRP A 27 27.88 29.84 28.87
CA TRP A 27 28.96 29.11 28.20
C TRP A 27 28.43 27.96 27.34
N HIS A 28 27.50 27.17 27.86
CA HIS A 28 26.88 26.07 27.12
C HIS A 28 26.02 26.59 25.97
N ALA A 29 25.29 27.67 26.14
CA ALA A 29 24.53 28.29 25.07
C ALA A 29 25.42 28.83 23.93
N PHE A 30 26.53 29.50 24.32
CA PHE A 30 27.48 30.02 23.35
C PHE A 30 28.17 28.92 22.55
N ASN A 31 28.70 27.89 23.21
CA ASN A 31 29.35 26.78 22.50
C ASN A 31 28.38 25.94 21.67
N ALA A 32 27.18 25.70 22.16
CA ALA A 32 26.15 25.05 21.37
C ALA A 32 25.88 25.80 20.06
N ARG A 33 25.74 27.13 20.13
CA ARG A 33 25.41 28.00 19.01
C ARG A 33 26.50 28.06 17.94
N TYR A 34 27.72 28.40 18.35
CA TYR A 34 28.78 28.79 17.37
C TYR A 34 29.66 27.62 16.90
N ASN A 35 29.46 26.42 17.42
CA ASN A 35 30.23 25.26 16.99
C ASN A 35 29.27 24.19 16.41
N THR A 36 28.62 23.44 17.30
CA THR A 36 27.90 22.22 16.90
C THR A 36 26.62 22.55 16.10
N TYR A 37 25.82 23.49 16.61
CA TYR A 37 24.60 23.90 15.93
C TYR A 37 24.87 24.56 14.59
N TYR A 38 25.84 25.50 14.51
CA TYR A 38 26.16 26.19 13.27
C TYR A 38 26.52 25.21 12.16
N ASN A 39 27.39 24.24 12.43
CA ASN A 39 27.80 23.24 11.45
C ASN A 39 26.63 22.31 11.02
N GLY A 40 25.75 21.96 11.96
CA GLY A 40 24.56 21.18 11.64
C GLY A 40 23.51 21.99 10.86
N HIS A 41 23.38 23.30 11.19
CA HIS A 41 22.48 24.19 10.47
C HIS A 41 22.95 24.39 9.01
N MET A 42 24.24 24.56 8.77
CA MET A 42 24.77 24.64 7.40
C MET A 42 24.49 23.37 6.62
N ALA A 43 24.72 22.18 7.23
CA ALA A 43 24.36 20.91 6.60
C ALA A 43 22.87 20.80 6.28
N PHE A 44 22.00 21.31 7.16
CA PHE A 44 20.56 21.35 6.92
C PHE A 44 20.20 22.22 5.71
N LEU A 45 20.81 23.40 5.58
CA LEU A 45 20.61 24.28 4.44
C LEU A 45 21.12 23.67 3.13
N ASP A 46 22.28 23.01 3.16
CA ASP A 46 22.80 22.28 2.01
C ASP A 46 21.86 21.15 1.59
N GLY A 47 21.34 20.38 2.53
CA GLY A 47 20.32 19.35 2.28
C GLY A 47 19.03 19.91 1.66
N ASN A 48 18.56 21.06 2.14
CA ASN A 48 17.40 21.72 1.56
C ASN A 48 17.66 22.21 0.12
N LEU A 49 18.85 22.75 -0.14
CA LEU A 49 19.25 23.21 -1.48
C LEU A 49 19.35 22.04 -2.46
N GLU A 50 19.92 20.93 -2.02
CA GLU A 50 20.00 19.69 -2.78
C GLU A 50 18.61 19.16 -3.10
N LYS A 51 17.71 19.15 -2.11
CA LYS A 51 16.30 18.75 -2.27
C LYS A 51 15.55 19.67 -3.25
N GLU A 52 15.71 20.98 -3.13
CA GLU A 52 15.08 21.95 -4.06
C GLU A 52 15.53 21.75 -5.51
N LYS A 53 16.81 21.37 -5.73
CA LYS A 53 17.35 21.12 -7.07
C LYS A 53 17.01 19.73 -7.63
N GLY A 54 16.94 18.72 -6.77
CA GLY A 54 16.76 17.34 -7.18
C GLY A 54 15.31 16.87 -7.20
N HIS A 55 14.42 17.54 -6.47
CA HIS A 55 13.01 17.13 -6.38
C HIS A 55 12.27 17.49 -7.68
N LYS A 56 11.58 16.49 -8.24
CA LYS A 56 10.65 16.65 -9.35
C LYS A 56 9.22 16.51 -8.85
N ASP A 57 8.39 17.47 -9.16
CA ASP A 57 6.97 17.46 -8.83
C ASP A 57 6.17 16.58 -9.81
N ASN A 58 5.23 15.82 -9.30
CA ASN A 58 4.24 15.11 -10.09
C ASN A 58 3.01 16.00 -10.30
N PHE A 59 2.90 16.62 -11.49
CA PHE A 59 1.80 17.52 -11.80
C PHE A 59 0.48 16.81 -12.15
N THR A 60 0.49 15.52 -12.29
CA THR A 60 -0.71 14.70 -12.56
C THR A 60 -1.55 14.47 -11.32
N GLU A 61 -0.98 14.70 -10.15
CA GLU A 61 -1.63 14.58 -8.86
C GLU A 61 -1.71 15.92 -8.13
N LEU A 62 -2.43 15.95 -7.01
CA LEU A 62 -2.43 17.11 -6.13
C LEU A 62 -1.03 17.30 -5.55
N LEU A 63 -0.39 18.45 -5.80
CA LEU A 63 0.94 18.70 -5.29
C LEU A 63 0.95 18.67 -3.75
N PRO A 64 1.89 17.95 -3.12
CA PRO A 64 2.05 18.01 -1.67
C PRO A 64 2.51 19.41 -1.25
N LEU A 65 2.02 19.88 -0.12
CA LEU A 65 2.45 21.18 0.43
C LEU A 65 3.96 21.17 0.73
N TYR A 66 4.47 20.02 1.20
CA TYR A 66 5.90 19.79 1.40
C TYR A 66 6.39 18.72 0.41
N PRO A 67 7.55 18.93 -0.24
CA PRO A 67 8.17 17.92 -1.10
C PRO A 67 8.89 16.85 -0.26
N VAL A 68 8.16 16.17 0.60
CA VAL A 68 8.70 15.22 1.60
C VAL A 68 7.80 13.99 1.67
N GLY A 69 8.37 12.84 1.90
CA GLY A 69 7.63 11.62 2.23
C GLY A 69 7.41 10.63 1.09
N ASN A 70 7.63 11.01 -0.17
CA ASN A 70 7.62 10.06 -1.27
C ASN A 70 9.01 9.41 -1.44
N LYS A 71 9.06 8.24 -2.06
CA LYS A 71 10.32 7.50 -2.28
C LYS A 71 11.36 8.31 -3.02
N LEU A 72 10.94 9.14 -4.00
CA LEU A 72 11.83 9.95 -4.83
C LEU A 72 12.49 11.08 -4.06
N SER A 73 11.82 11.65 -3.05
CA SER A 73 12.36 12.77 -2.27
C SER A 73 13.07 12.36 -0.98
N ARG A 74 12.88 11.10 -0.52
CA ARG A 74 13.40 10.61 0.75
C ARG A 74 14.93 10.58 0.79
N ASP A 75 15.55 10.19 -0.30
CA ASP A 75 17.00 10.04 -0.36
C ASP A 75 17.75 11.30 -0.80
N ILE A 76 17.04 12.30 -1.34
CA ILE A 76 17.65 13.57 -1.75
C ILE A 76 18.06 14.36 -0.51
N GLY A 77 19.34 14.68 -0.40
CA GLY A 77 19.91 15.43 0.73
C GLY A 77 20.10 14.62 2.00
N LYS A 78 19.89 13.29 1.98
CA LYS A 78 19.91 12.39 3.16
C LYS A 78 21.23 12.49 3.94
N SER A 79 22.37 12.50 3.27
CA SER A 79 23.68 12.61 3.92
C SER A 79 23.84 13.92 4.72
N ASN A 80 23.36 15.02 4.15
CA ASN A 80 23.36 16.33 4.78
C ASN A 80 22.41 16.40 5.98
N TYR A 81 21.21 15.80 5.88
CA TYR A 81 20.28 15.72 7.00
C TYR A 81 20.79 14.78 8.11
N GLN A 82 21.40 13.65 7.78
CA GLN A 82 22.04 12.76 8.76
C GLN A 82 23.15 13.49 9.52
N ARG A 83 24.02 14.22 8.80
CA ARG A 83 25.01 15.07 9.44
C ARG A 83 24.39 16.13 10.34
N THR A 84 23.23 16.66 9.97
CA THR A 84 22.47 17.58 10.83
C THR A 84 22.03 16.88 12.10
N VAL A 85 21.42 15.69 12.01
CA VAL A 85 20.98 14.89 13.17
C VAL A 85 22.16 14.65 14.12
N GLU A 86 23.29 14.10 13.64
CA GLU A 86 24.47 13.86 14.46
C GLU A 86 24.98 15.11 15.20
N LYS A 87 24.99 16.26 14.50
CA LYS A 87 25.42 17.52 15.11
C LYS A 87 24.42 18.04 16.14
N MET A 88 23.11 17.90 15.90
CA MET A 88 22.08 18.31 16.85
C MET A 88 22.06 17.42 18.08
N GLU A 89 22.15 16.11 17.93
CA GLU A 89 22.30 15.16 19.05
C GLU A 89 23.52 15.46 19.89
N LYS A 90 24.67 15.67 19.26
CA LYS A 90 25.90 16.06 19.95
C LYS A 90 25.76 17.39 20.69
N ALA A 91 25.03 18.37 20.13
CA ALA A 91 24.76 19.64 20.81
C ALA A 91 23.89 19.43 22.04
N ILE A 92 22.84 18.60 21.90
CA ILE A 92 21.93 18.27 22.97
C ILE A 92 22.64 17.53 24.10
N GLN A 93 23.35 16.44 23.76
CA GLN A 93 24.09 15.64 24.75
C GLN A 93 25.10 16.44 25.56
N ARG A 94 25.88 17.31 24.91
CA ARG A 94 26.95 18.06 25.57
C ARG A 94 26.50 19.30 26.33
N HIS A 95 25.41 19.94 25.91
CA HIS A 95 25.04 21.27 26.38
C HIS A 95 23.69 21.34 27.09
N THR A 96 23.03 20.19 27.34
CA THR A 96 21.79 20.14 28.10
C THR A 96 22.05 20.50 29.58
N ILE A 97 21.13 21.29 30.14
CA ILE A 97 21.12 21.65 31.57
C ILE A 97 19.70 21.47 32.06
N LYS A 98 19.36 20.27 32.55
CA LYS A 98 18.01 19.95 33.03
C LYS A 98 17.85 20.22 34.51
N VAL A 99 16.76 20.91 34.89
CA VAL A 99 16.36 21.11 36.29
C VAL A 99 14.86 20.83 36.38
N LYS A 100 14.48 19.92 37.23
CA LYS A 100 13.07 19.50 37.41
C LYS A 100 12.37 19.22 36.08
N GLY A 101 13.01 18.46 35.21
CA GLY A 101 12.46 18.07 33.91
C GLY A 101 12.39 19.19 32.85
N ARG A 102 12.93 20.40 33.14
CA ARG A 102 12.92 21.52 32.18
C ARG A 102 14.33 21.87 31.71
N GLU A 103 14.49 22.20 30.47
CA GLU A 103 15.75 22.66 29.90
C GLU A 103 16.04 24.13 30.32
N GLN A 104 17.21 24.36 30.87
CA GLN A 104 17.65 25.69 31.31
C GLN A 104 18.60 26.39 30.34
N ASN A 105 19.14 25.65 29.36
CA ASN A 105 19.96 26.26 28.31
C ASN A 105 19.07 27.07 27.36
N PRO A 106 19.24 28.41 27.26
CA PRO A 106 18.32 29.26 26.51
C PRO A 106 18.39 29.04 24.98
N PHE A 107 19.43 28.39 24.47
CA PHE A 107 19.66 28.19 23.06
C PHE A 107 19.25 26.79 22.55
N LEU A 108 19.24 25.78 23.41
CA LEU A 108 19.17 24.38 23.01
C LEU A 108 17.85 23.98 22.35
N TRP A 109 16.78 24.75 22.55
CA TRP A 109 15.50 24.54 21.85
C TRP A 109 15.63 24.58 20.33
N LYS A 110 16.60 25.38 19.79
CA LYS A 110 16.88 25.42 18.36
C LYS A 110 17.49 24.11 17.87
N ALA A 111 18.31 23.45 18.68
CA ALA A 111 18.88 22.15 18.36
C ALA A 111 17.79 21.05 18.31
N TRP A 112 16.92 21.03 19.30
CA TRP A 112 15.76 20.12 19.32
C TRP A 112 14.84 20.32 18.12
N LEU A 113 14.51 21.57 17.80
CA LEU A 113 13.69 21.90 16.63
C LEU A 113 14.36 21.46 15.33
N MET A 114 15.67 21.70 15.20
CA MET A 114 16.42 21.33 13.98
C MET A 114 16.57 19.83 13.83
N LEU A 115 16.75 19.09 14.94
CA LEU A 115 16.77 17.64 14.96
C LEU A 115 15.48 17.06 14.36
N GLY A 116 14.34 17.43 14.93
CA GLY A 116 13.05 16.96 14.44
C GLY A 116 12.77 17.39 12.98
N LYS A 117 13.18 18.61 12.57
CA LYS A 117 13.07 19.04 11.17
C LYS A 117 13.93 18.21 10.23
N ALA A 118 15.13 17.83 10.61
CA ALA A 118 16.00 17.00 9.79
C ALA A 118 15.42 15.58 9.63
N GLN A 119 14.93 14.98 10.73
CA GLN A 119 14.22 13.70 10.70
C GLN A 119 12.98 13.78 9.80
N PHE A 120 12.17 14.83 9.92
CA PHE A 120 11.01 15.07 9.07
C PHE A 120 11.40 15.15 7.57
N GLN A 121 12.48 15.86 7.24
CA GLN A 121 12.95 16.00 5.86
C GLN A 121 13.46 14.67 5.26
N MET A 122 13.94 13.75 6.09
CA MET A 122 14.32 12.40 5.67
C MET A 122 13.11 11.44 5.53
N GLY A 123 11.90 11.89 5.88
CA GLY A 123 10.70 11.06 5.91
C GLY A 123 10.63 10.12 7.13
N GLN A 124 11.46 10.35 8.14
CA GLN A 124 11.42 9.68 9.43
C GLN A 124 10.40 10.40 10.34
N PHE A 125 9.11 10.21 10.01
CA PHE A 125 8.05 10.97 10.67
C PHE A 125 7.77 10.51 12.09
N GLU A 126 8.02 9.24 12.41
CA GLU A 126 7.87 8.68 13.76
C GLU A 126 8.91 9.27 14.70
N GLU A 127 10.18 9.26 14.31
CA GLU A 127 11.26 9.84 15.06
C GLU A 127 11.10 11.37 15.22
N ALA A 128 10.64 12.02 14.16
CA ALA A 128 10.32 13.45 14.21
C ALA A 128 9.19 13.72 15.21
N ALA A 129 8.12 12.92 15.19
CA ALA A 129 7.01 13.04 16.13
C ALA A 129 7.47 12.81 17.57
N ALA A 130 8.29 11.79 17.84
CA ALA A 130 8.88 11.54 19.14
C ALA A 130 9.73 12.74 19.63
N THR A 131 10.60 13.27 18.76
CA THR A 131 11.43 14.44 19.05
C THR A 131 10.59 15.68 19.38
N PHE A 132 9.55 15.97 18.58
CA PHE A 132 8.69 17.13 18.81
C PHE A 132 7.78 16.96 20.03
N SER A 133 7.28 15.75 20.30
CA SER A 133 6.51 15.45 21.51
C SER A 133 7.37 15.70 22.77
N TYR A 134 8.60 15.22 22.76
CA TYR A 134 9.55 15.47 23.84
C TYR A 134 9.88 16.95 23.99
N MET A 135 10.15 17.65 22.89
CA MET A 135 10.40 19.09 22.90
C MET A 135 9.21 19.88 23.47
N ALA A 136 7.98 19.54 23.09
CA ALA A 136 6.77 20.21 23.59
C ALA A 136 6.65 20.11 25.11
N ARG A 137 6.99 18.95 25.68
CA ARG A 137 6.99 18.70 27.11
C ARG A 137 8.14 19.41 27.82
N LEU A 138 9.36 19.36 27.26
CA LEU A 138 10.55 19.98 27.83
C LEU A 138 10.39 21.51 27.98
N TYR A 139 9.66 22.14 27.08
CA TYR A 139 9.41 23.60 27.05
C TYR A 139 7.98 23.99 27.41
N LEU A 140 7.27 23.17 28.18
CA LEU A 140 5.87 23.40 28.56
C LEU A 140 5.60 24.79 29.18
N GLY A 141 6.59 25.38 29.86
CA GLY A 141 6.50 26.73 30.43
C GLY A 141 6.77 27.87 29.43
N ASP A 142 7.07 27.57 28.16
CA ASP A 142 7.31 28.59 27.14
C ASP A 142 6.32 28.37 25.97
N PRO A 143 5.23 29.14 25.90
CA PRO A 143 4.20 28.95 24.89
C PRO A 143 4.71 29.02 23.46
N ALA A 144 5.72 29.85 23.15
CA ALA A 144 6.29 29.98 21.82
C ALA A 144 6.99 28.68 21.38
N ARG A 145 7.87 28.15 22.22
CA ARG A 145 8.67 26.95 21.93
C ARG A 145 7.82 25.69 21.95
N SER A 146 6.93 25.57 22.95
CA SER A 146 5.97 24.48 23.03
C SER A 146 4.98 24.52 21.85
N GLY A 147 4.50 25.69 21.42
CA GLY A 147 3.63 25.88 20.29
C GLY A 147 4.29 25.47 18.96
N LEU A 148 5.57 25.84 18.75
CA LEU A 148 6.36 25.38 17.59
C LEU A 148 6.51 23.86 17.57
N ALA A 149 6.85 23.25 18.70
CA ALA A 149 7.01 21.80 18.81
C ALA A 149 5.70 21.06 18.51
N ARG A 150 4.57 21.52 19.06
CA ARG A 150 3.23 20.95 18.79
C ARG A 150 2.81 21.12 17.31
N ALA A 151 3.14 22.26 16.69
CA ALA A 151 2.86 22.45 15.24
C ALA A 151 3.59 21.41 14.40
N TRP A 152 4.86 21.17 14.66
CA TRP A 152 5.63 20.15 13.94
C TRP A 152 5.24 18.73 14.32
N LEU A 153 4.80 18.47 15.55
CA LEU A 153 4.23 17.20 15.95
C LEU A 153 2.96 16.89 15.15
N ALA A 154 2.03 17.83 15.05
CA ALA A 154 0.82 17.65 14.26
C ALA A 154 1.11 17.47 12.76
N LYS A 155 2.15 18.14 12.21
CA LYS A 155 2.64 17.89 10.86
C LYS A 155 3.13 16.45 10.68
N SER A 156 3.91 15.95 11.64
CA SER A 156 4.45 14.58 11.61
C SER A 156 3.33 13.56 11.68
N TYR A 157 2.35 13.72 12.55
CA TYR A 157 1.17 12.86 12.63
C TYR A 157 0.34 12.90 11.34
N THR A 158 0.19 14.07 10.71
CA THR A 158 -0.49 14.21 9.43
C THR A 158 0.20 13.40 8.33
N MET A 159 1.55 13.42 8.29
CA MET A 159 2.33 12.67 7.30
C MET A 159 2.32 11.15 7.57
N LEU A 160 2.14 10.72 8.81
CA LEU A 160 1.93 9.31 9.19
C LEU A 160 0.51 8.81 8.89
N GLY A 161 -0.41 9.70 8.55
CA GLY A 161 -1.83 9.35 8.39
C GLY A 161 -2.58 9.18 9.71
N TRP A 162 -1.98 9.54 10.85
CA TRP A 162 -2.59 9.48 12.18
C TRP A 162 -3.51 10.68 12.40
N ARG A 163 -4.67 10.61 11.75
CA ARG A 163 -5.60 11.74 11.64
C ARG A 163 -6.15 12.19 12.99
N TYR A 164 -6.49 11.23 13.86
CA TYR A 164 -7.06 11.53 15.19
C TYR A 164 -6.06 12.21 16.10
N ASP A 165 -4.80 11.80 16.07
CA ASP A 165 -3.76 12.40 16.89
C ASP A 165 -3.38 13.80 16.40
N ALA A 166 -3.31 13.97 15.07
CA ALA A 166 -3.12 15.29 14.48
C ALA A 166 -4.25 16.24 14.86
N GLU A 167 -5.52 15.78 14.79
CA GLU A 167 -6.69 16.55 15.19
C GLU A 167 -6.68 16.91 16.66
N ASP A 168 -6.30 15.98 17.54
CA ASP A 168 -6.24 16.23 18.98
C ASP A 168 -5.23 17.33 19.31
N VAL A 169 -4.03 17.27 18.74
CA VAL A 169 -3.02 18.33 18.89
C VAL A 169 -3.54 19.67 18.34
N ILE A 170 -4.17 19.67 17.17
CA ILE A 170 -4.75 20.87 16.54
C ILE A 170 -5.86 21.46 17.40
N ARG A 171 -6.79 20.63 17.89
CA ARG A 171 -7.92 21.05 18.72
C ARG A 171 -7.46 21.61 20.06
N ASN A 172 -6.48 20.98 20.69
CA ASN A 172 -5.93 21.43 21.95
C ASN A 172 -5.20 22.78 21.79
N MET A 173 -4.54 23.01 20.66
CA MET A 173 -3.90 24.30 20.39
C MET A 173 -4.87 25.43 20.08
N SER A 174 -6.05 25.15 19.54
CA SER A 174 -7.07 26.19 19.32
C SER A 174 -7.68 26.70 20.64
N ARG A 175 -7.51 25.97 21.73
CA ARG A 175 -7.97 26.35 23.09
C ARG A 175 -6.93 27.18 23.86
N ASP A 176 -5.64 26.98 23.54
CA ASP A 176 -4.53 27.70 24.18
C ASP A 176 -4.28 29.00 23.42
N SER A 177 -3.89 30.06 24.14
CA SER A 177 -3.45 31.29 23.51
C SER A 177 -2.16 31.05 22.75
N MET A 178 -2.25 31.06 21.40
CA MET A 178 -1.12 30.77 20.51
C MET A 178 -0.15 31.97 20.51
N ASP A 179 1.14 31.70 20.77
CA ASP A 179 2.17 32.72 20.65
C ASP A 179 2.37 33.10 19.16
N PHE A 180 2.52 34.43 18.89
CA PHE A 180 2.65 34.95 17.51
C PHE A 180 3.85 34.36 16.76
N ARG A 181 4.89 33.89 17.46
CA ARG A 181 6.08 33.25 16.86
C ARG A 181 5.79 31.85 16.29
N ALA A 182 4.75 31.20 16.78
CA ALA A 182 4.32 29.89 16.30
C ALA A 182 3.23 29.96 15.22
N VAL A 183 2.60 31.12 15.02
CA VAL A 183 1.45 31.28 14.11
C VAL A 183 1.76 30.85 12.68
N LYS A 184 2.96 31.17 12.18
CA LYS A 184 3.38 30.79 10.84
C LYS A 184 3.38 29.28 10.67
N ASP A 185 4.02 28.53 11.58
CA ASP A 185 4.09 27.07 11.53
C ASP A 185 2.70 26.44 11.70
N TRP A 186 1.82 27.05 12.46
CA TRP A 186 0.44 26.62 12.60
C TRP A 186 -0.40 26.84 11.34
N ASP A 187 -0.23 27.94 10.63
CA ASP A 187 -0.89 28.15 9.33
C ASP A 187 -0.51 27.03 8.35
N TYR A 188 0.77 26.65 8.31
CA TYR A 188 1.23 25.50 7.52
C TYR A 188 0.64 24.17 8.02
N THR A 189 0.57 23.97 9.32
CA THR A 189 0.00 22.76 9.93
C THR A 189 -1.46 22.60 9.59
N TYR A 190 -2.27 23.65 9.77
CA TYR A 190 -3.69 23.62 9.39
C TYR A 190 -3.90 23.40 7.90
N ALA A 191 -3.14 24.08 7.04
CA ALA A 191 -3.23 23.89 5.60
C ALA A 191 -2.93 22.42 5.24
N ASN A 192 -1.82 21.86 5.74
CA ASN A 192 -1.44 20.47 5.46
C ASN A 192 -2.47 19.45 5.97
N TYR A 193 -2.96 19.64 7.19
CA TYR A 193 -3.97 18.75 7.79
C TYR A 193 -5.26 18.73 6.98
N TYR A 194 -5.84 19.90 6.66
CA TYR A 194 -7.08 19.98 5.90
C TYR A 194 -6.93 19.46 4.46
N ILE A 195 -5.76 19.63 3.84
CA ILE A 195 -5.46 19.04 2.53
C ILE A 195 -5.41 17.51 2.64
N SER A 196 -4.79 16.97 3.69
CA SER A 196 -4.65 15.51 3.88
C SER A 196 -5.97 14.77 4.12
N ILE A 197 -6.95 15.44 4.75
CA ILE A 197 -8.30 14.90 4.96
C ILE A 197 -9.28 15.29 3.84
N ALA A 198 -8.78 15.95 2.77
CA ALA A 198 -9.57 16.45 1.65
C ALA A 198 -10.67 17.48 2.00
N ASP A 199 -10.57 18.16 3.16
CA ASP A 199 -11.44 19.29 3.51
C ASP A 199 -10.90 20.58 2.88
N TYR A 200 -11.02 20.65 1.56
CA TYR A 200 -10.47 21.77 0.77
C TYR A 200 -11.09 23.14 1.11
N PRO A 201 -12.39 23.27 1.43
CA PRO A 201 -12.96 24.54 1.82
C PRO A 201 -12.27 25.16 3.05
N LYS A 202 -11.90 24.32 4.03
CA LYS A 202 -11.16 24.75 5.21
C LYS A 202 -9.67 24.95 4.95
N ALA A 203 -9.09 24.22 4.00
CA ALA A 203 -7.69 24.34 3.62
C ALA A 203 -7.37 25.69 2.96
N VAL A 204 -8.25 26.19 2.06
CA VAL A 204 -8.04 27.42 1.26
C VAL A 204 -7.64 28.64 2.08
N PRO A 205 -8.33 29.03 3.17
CA PRO A 205 -7.97 30.22 3.95
C PRO A 205 -6.58 30.09 4.60
N TYR A 206 -6.20 28.91 5.07
CA TYR A 206 -4.86 28.68 5.64
C TYR A 206 -3.79 28.65 4.56
N LEU A 207 -4.02 27.98 3.43
CA LEU A 207 -3.09 27.97 2.32
C LEU A 207 -2.83 29.39 1.77
N ARG A 208 -3.83 30.26 1.77
CA ARG A 208 -3.64 31.68 1.42
C ARG A 208 -2.71 32.42 2.38
N LYS A 209 -2.78 32.12 3.68
CA LYS A 209 -1.84 32.65 4.68
C LYS A 209 -0.43 32.08 4.48
N VAL A 210 -0.33 30.77 4.22
CA VAL A 210 0.95 30.10 3.90
C VAL A 210 1.64 30.79 2.72
N ILE A 211 0.96 30.98 1.59
CA ILE A 211 1.47 31.69 0.43
C ILE A 211 1.96 33.12 0.77
N LYS A 212 1.24 33.81 1.67
CA LYS A 212 1.64 35.15 2.12
C LYS A 212 2.91 35.11 2.97
N HIS A 213 3.11 34.06 3.76
CA HIS A 213 4.30 33.89 4.59
C HIS A 213 5.53 33.40 3.82
N GLU A 214 5.33 32.71 2.68
CA GLU A 214 6.43 32.13 1.91
C GLU A 214 7.24 33.21 1.16
N ARG A 215 8.54 33.27 1.43
CA ARG A 215 9.46 34.22 0.80
C ARG A 215 10.17 33.68 -0.42
N ARG A 216 10.39 32.34 -0.50
CA ARG A 216 11.07 31.69 -1.61
C ARG A 216 10.15 31.62 -2.83
N LYS A 217 10.62 32.16 -3.94
CA LYS A 217 9.82 32.30 -5.17
C LYS A 217 9.34 30.96 -5.72
N THR A 218 10.22 29.96 -5.73
CA THR A 218 9.91 28.60 -6.24
C THR A 218 8.84 27.92 -5.39
N GLN A 219 9.01 27.91 -4.06
CA GLN A 219 8.05 27.29 -3.15
C GLN A 219 6.71 28.04 -3.19
N ARG A 220 6.72 29.37 -3.21
CA ARG A 220 5.50 30.17 -3.35
C ARG A 220 4.78 29.89 -4.68
N ALA A 221 5.52 29.63 -5.75
CA ALA A 221 4.92 29.22 -7.02
C ALA A 221 4.25 27.84 -6.92
N ARG A 222 4.88 26.87 -6.23
CA ARG A 222 4.29 25.56 -5.96
C ARG A 222 2.99 25.66 -5.14
N GLU A 223 3.00 26.50 -4.12
CA GLU A 223 1.82 26.75 -3.27
C GLU A 223 0.69 27.42 -4.04
N TRP A 224 1.00 28.35 -4.97
CA TRP A 224 0.00 28.90 -5.89
C TRP A 224 -0.53 27.85 -6.87
N TYR A 225 0.31 26.92 -7.33
CA TYR A 225 -0.12 25.82 -8.17
C TYR A 225 -1.08 24.91 -7.42
N LEU A 226 -0.72 24.50 -6.21
CA LEU A 226 -1.58 23.74 -5.31
C LEU A 226 -2.92 24.46 -5.04
N MET A 227 -2.88 25.78 -4.80
CA MET A 227 -4.10 26.58 -4.66
C MET A 227 -4.97 26.50 -5.93
N GLY A 228 -4.36 26.55 -7.10
CA GLY A 228 -5.06 26.40 -8.38
C GLY A 228 -5.72 25.04 -8.53
N GLN A 229 -5.01 23.97 -8.19
CA GLN A 229 -5.55 22.59 -8.19
C GLN A 229 -6.75 22.47 -7.23
N ILE A 230 -6.61 22.95 -5.98
CA ILE A 230 -7.68 22.89 -4.97
C ILE A 230 -8.90 23.71 -5.43
N GLN A 231 -8.71 24.92 -5.98
CA GLN A 231 -9.83 25.74 -6.48
C GLN A 231 -10.53 25.08 -7.68
N ASN A 232 -9.78 24.36 -8.52
CA ASN A 232 -10.36 23.59 -9.62
C ASN A 232 -11.20 22.42 -9.11
N LEU A 233 -10.71 21.68 -8.09
CA LEU A 233 -11.47 20.62 -7.44
C LEU A 233 -12.77 21.13 -6.78
N LEU A 234 -12.74 22.34 -6.23
CA LEU A 234 -13.93 23.01 -5.69
C LEU A 234 -14.87 23.59 -6.78
N GLY A 235 -14.53 23.47 -8.06
CA GLY A 235 -15.31 24.02 -9.15
C GLY A 235 -15.15 25.53 -9.35
N ASN A 236 -14.29 26.21 -8.61
CA ASN A 236 -14.05 27.65 -8.66
C ASN A 236 -13.09 28.03 -9.79
N GLN A 237 -13.50 27.84 -11.05
CA GLN A 237 -12.67 27.99 -12.25
C GLN A 237 -11.94 29.35 -12.34
N GLN A 238 -12.61 30.47 -12.00
CA GLN A 238 -11.98 31.79 -12.08
C GLN A 238 -10.84 31.95 -11.08
N GLU A 239 -11.03 31.45 -9.85
CA GLU A 239 -10.00 31.52 -8.81
C GLU A 239 -8.85 30.55 -9.12
N ALA A 240 -9.14 29.37 -9.66
CA ALA A 240 -8.13 28.44 -10.16
C ALA A 240 -7.26 29.10 -11.26
N TYR A 241 -7.89 29.73 -12.26
CA TYR A 241 -7.17 30.41 -13.31
C TYR A 241 -6.27 31.54 -12.80
N LYS A 242 -6.78 32.35 -11.84
CA LYS A 242 -5.98 33.40 -11.19
C LYS A 242 -4.79 32.83 -10.41
N ALA A 243 -5.01 31.73 -9.70
CA ALA A 243 -3.95 31.07 -8.95
C ALA A 243 -2.83 30.58 -9.86
N PHE A 244 -3.16 29.91 -10.97
CA PHE A 244 -2.17 29.51 -11.99
C PHE A 244 -1.49 30.71 -12.68
N ALA A 245 -2.19 31.83 -12.84
CA ALA A 245 -1.57 33.06 -13.33
C ALA A 245 -0.55 33.66 -12.35
N HIS A 246 -0.78 33.50 -11.04
CA HIS A 246 0.20 33.87 -10.01
C HIS A 246 1.44 33.00 -10.04
N VAL A 247 1.33 31.70 -10.35
CA VAL A 247 2.49 30.81 -10.57
C VAL A 247 3.44 31.41 -11.59
N ILE A 248 2.90 31.76 -12.76
CA ILE A 248 3.69 32.34 -13.89
C ILE A 248 4.40 33.66 -13.48
N ARG A 249 3.73 34.48 -12.66
CA ARG A 249 4.30 35.76 -12.16
C ARG A 249 5.45 35.58 -11.16
N CYS A 250 5.51 34.42 -10.48
CA CYS A 250 6.61 34.12 -9.57
C CYS A 250 7.92 33.76 -10.28
N SER A 251 7.91 33.61 -11.60
CA SER A 251 9.07 33.21 -12.43
C SER A 251 9.70 31.91 -11.92
N PRO A 252 8.93 30.81 -11.81
CA PRO A 252 9.42 29.53 -11.34
C PRO A 252 10.26 28.84 -12.43
N PRO A 253 10.85 27.63 -12.15
CA PRO A 253 11.42 26.77 -13.16
C PRO A 253 10.44 26.53 -14.32
N TYR A 254 11.00 26.33 -15.53
CA TYR A 254 10.21 26.24 -16.75
C TYR A 254 9.09 25.20 -16.70
N GLU A 255 9.38 24.03 -16.16
CA GLU A 255 8.45 22.92 -16.02
C GLU A 255 7.18 23.31 -15.20
N LEU A 256 7.34 23.94 -14.05
CA LEU A 256 6.21 24.43 -13.25
C LEU A 256 5.44 25.55 -13.96
N GLN A 257 6.13 26.43 -14.68
CA GLN A 257 5.50 27.48 -15.49
C GLN A 257 4.70 26.90 -16.65
N PHE A 258 5.24 25.88 -17.30
CA PHE A 258 4.63 25.19 -18.42
C PHE A 258 3.34 24.46 -17.97
N ASN A 259 3.42 23.66 -16.89
CA ASN A 259 2.27 22.97 -16.33
C ASN A 259 1.18 23.94 -15.84
N ALA A 260 1.56 25.11 -15.29
CA ALA A 260 0.58 26.12 -14.92
C ALA A 260 -0.16 26.70 -16.15
N ARG A 261 0.50 26.83 -17.30
CA ARG A 261 -0.15 27.23 -18.55
C ARG A 261 -1.10 26.19 -19.11
N ILE A 262 -0.74 24.91 -19.00
CA ILE A 262 -1.61 23.78 -19.35
C ILE A 262 -2.85 23.78 -18.46
N ALA A 263 -2.67 23.82 -17.15
CA ALA A 263 -3.75 23.83 -16.18
C ALA A 263 -4.70 25.03 -16.37
N GLN A 264 -4.17 26.23 -16.72
CA GLN A 264 -5.01 27.38 -17.11
C GLN A 264 -5.89 27.08 -18.32
N THR A 265 -5.37 26.33 -19.28
CA THR A 265 -6.09 25.98 -20.51
C THR A 265 -7.20 24.99 -20.22
N GLU A 266 -6.92 23.99 -19.39
CA GLU A 266 -7.90 22.96 -18.96
C GLU A 266 -9.05 23.58 -18.15
N VAL A 267 -8.76 24.46 -17.20
CA VAL A 267 -9.77 25.17 -16.41
C VAL A 267 -10.76 25.94 -17.27
N LEU A 268 -10.29 26.59 -18.35
CA LEU A 268 -11.14 27.35 -19.25
C LEU A 268 -11.82 26.52 -20.34
N ALA A 269 -11.44 25.26 -20.48
CA ALA A 269 -11.88 24.39 -21.57
C ALA A 269 -13.39 24.14 -21.58
N LYS A 270 -14.03 24.07 -20.41
CA LYS A 270 -15.49 23.88 -20.30
C LYS A 270 -16.29 24.94 -21.08
N ASN A 271 -15.78 26.17 -21.15
CA ASN A 271 -16.49 27.28 -21.79
C ASN A 271 -15.98 27.58 -23.20
N ASN A 272 -14.70 27.33 -23.53
CA ASN A 272 -14.04 27.76 -24.75
C ASN A 272 -13.11 26.70 -25.35
N GLY A 273 -13.52 25.42 -25.41
CA GLY A 273 -12.69 24.30 -25.78
C GLY A 273 -11.93 24.44 -27.10
N ARG A 274 -12.59 24.86 -28.18
CA ARG A 274 -11.94 25.07 -29.51
C ARG A 274 -10.78 26.10 -29.45
N GLN A 275 -10.98 27.19 -28.73
CA GLN A 275 -9.94 28.24 -28.62
C GLN A 275 -8.76 27.71 -27.78
N MET A 276 -9.03 26.92 -26.76
CA MET A 276 -8.01 26.33 -25.88
C MET A 276 -7.20 25.27 -26.62
N ILE A 277 -7.86 24.38 -27.38
CA ILE A 277 -7.18 23.44 -28.29
C ILE A 277 -6.27 24.16 -29.28
N GLY A 278 -6.74 25.26 -29.89
CA GLY A 278 -5.92 26.06 -30.79
C GLY A 278 -4.70 26.70 -30.10
N ARG A 279 -4.83 27.03 -28.80
CA ARG A 279 -3.71 27.55 -27.99
C ARG A 279 -2.71 26.46 -27.66
N LEU A 280 -3.19 25.27 -27.26
CA LEU A 280 -2.35 24.10 -26.99
C LEU A 280 -1.61 23.61 -28.25
N LYS A 281 -2.28 23.57 -29.40
CA LYS A 281 -1.63 23.25 -30.69
C LYS A 281 -0.49 24.25 -31.04
N ARG A 282 -0.66 25.54 -30.72
CA ARG A 282 0.43 26.51 -30.86
C ARG A 282 1.57 26.31 -29.88
N MET A 283 1.25 25.83 -28.66
CA MET A 283 2.27 25.43 -27.68
C MET A 283 3.02 24.19 -28.17
N ALA A 284 2.32 23.22 -28.77
CA ALA A 284 2.94 22.01 -29.34
C ALA A 284 3.86 22.32 -30.55
N ALA A 285 3.57 23.37 -31.28
CA ALA A 285 4.38 23.81 -32.43
C ALA A 285 5.63 24.63 -32.03
N ASN A 286 5.85 24.90 -30.76
CA ASN A 286 7.02 25.62 -30.27
C ASN A 286 8.11 24.66 -29.89
N ASP A 287 9.28 24.72 -30.50
CA ASP A 287 10.42 23.84 -30.28
C ASP A 287 10.89 23.77 -28.82
N ASN A 288 10.71 24.85 -28.06
CA ASN A 288 11.00 24.85 -26.62
C ASN A 288 10.13 23.87 -25.81
N ASN A 289 9.02 23.38 -26.37
CA ASN A 289 8.09 22.45 -25.73
C ASN A 289 8.21 21.01 -26.27
N ALA A 290 9.21 20.72 -27.07
CA ALA A 290 9.39 19.40 -27.69
C ALA A 290 9.43 18.26 -26.67
N GLU A 291 10.02 18.52 -25.50
CA GLU A 291 10.09 17.54 -24.40
C GLU A 291 8.77 17.34 -23.62
N TYR A 292 7.75 18.18 -23.85
CA TYR A 292 6.48 18.21 -23.12
C TYR A 292 5.27 17.95 -24.03
N LEU A 293 5.49 17.37 -25.20
CA LEU A 293 4.41 17.13 -26.16
C LEU A 293 3.37 16.14 -25.66
N ASP A 294 3.77 15.15 -24.88
CA ASP A 294 2.88 14.22 -24.18
C ASP A 294 1.87 14.95 -23.30
N GLN A 295 2.33 15.91 -22.50
CA GLN A 295 1.47 16.71 -21.62
C GLN A 295 0.54 17.64 -22.39
N VAL A 296 1.03 18.25 -23.49
CA VAL A 296 0.18 19.10 -24.34
C VAL A 296 -0.93 18.30 -25.00
N TYR A 297 -0.61 17.14 -25.58
CA TYR A 297 -1.62 16.29 -26.22
C TYR A 297 -2.53 15.61 -25.20
N TYR A 298 -2.03 15.30 -23.99
CA TYR A 298 -2.84 14.87 -22.87
C TYR A 298 -3.91 15.93 -22.51
N ALA A 299 -3.51 17.18 -22.36
CA ALA A 299 -4.45 18.26 -22.11
C ALA A 299 -5.46 18.48 -23.26
N ILE A 300 -5.05 18.30 -24.52
CA ILE A 300 -5.97 18.34 -25.67
C ILE A 300 -6.99 17.20 -25.57
N GLY A 301 -6.54 15.99 -25.24
CA GLY A 301 -7.39 14.81 -25.03
C GLY A 301 -8.40 15.04 -23.92
N ASN A 302 -7.96 15.57 -22.76
CA ASN A 302 -8.83 15.90 -21.64
C ASN A 302 -9.92 16.90 -22.01
N ILE A 303 -9.61 17.87 -22.87
CA ILE A 303 -10.60 18.83 -23.36
C ILE A 303 -11.64 18.14 -24.24
N TYR A 304 -11.23 17.27 -25.15
CA TYR A 304 -12.16 16.49 -25.98
C TYR A 304 -13.01 15.54 -25.13
N GLN A 305 -12.42 14.87 -24.15
CA GLN A 305 -13.14 13.98 -23.23
C GLN A 305 -14.19 14.76 -22.41
N ALA A 306 -13.85 15.95 -21.91
CA ALA A 306 -14.78 16.82 -21.20
C ALA A 306 -15.94 17.32 -22.08
N GLN A 307 -15.80 17.29 -23.41
CA GLN A 307 -16.84 17.60 -24.40
C GLN A 307 -17.63 16.35 -24.85
N GLY A 308 -17.28 15.16 -24.34
CA GLY A 308 -17.89 13.89 -24.76
C GLY A 308 -17.38 13.37 -26.11
N ASP A 309 -16.35 13.99 -26.68
CA ASP A 309 -15.77 13.56 -27.97
C ASP A 309 -14.63 12.56 -27.74
N THR A 310 -15.01 11.31 -27.50
CA THR A 310 -14.08 10.23 -27.16
C THR A 310 -13.13 9.88 -28.32
N LEU A 311 -13.59 9.98 -29.56
CA LEU A 311 -12.78 9.63 -30.73
C LEU A 311 -11.61 10.59 -30.91
N HIS A 312 -11.86 11.90 -30.83
CA HIS A 312 -10.80 12.88 -30.90
C HIS A 312 -9.92 12.87 -29.65
N ALA A 313 -10.47 12.51 -28.47
CA ALA A 313 -9.68 12.33 -27.25
C ALA A 313 -8.65 11.20 -27.42
N ILE A 314 -9.08 10.02 -27.88
CA ILE A 314 -8.19 8.88 -28.15
C ILE A 314 -7.11 9.28 -29.18
N SER A 315 -7.50 9.91 -30.28
CA SER A 315 -6.53 10.37 -31.30
C SER A 315 -5.50 11.35 -30.73
N ALA A 316 -5.92 12.23 -29.82
CA ALA A 316 -5.01 13.17 -29.16
C ALA A 316 -4.04 12.43 -28.20
N TYR A 317 -4.55 11.49 -27.40
CA TYR A 317 -3.71 10.70 -26.49
C TYR A 317 -2.72 9.80 -27.23
N GLU A 318 -3.14 9.12 -28.29
CA GLU A 318 -2.23 8.33 -29.16
C GLU A 318 -1.13 9.21 -29.76
N LYS A 319 -1.49 10.41 -30.22
CA LYS A 319 -0.51 11.35 -30.72
C LYS A 319 0.44 11.85 -29.63
N GLY A 320 -0.04 12.01 -28.40
CA GLY A 320 0.79 12.31 -27.24
C GLY A 320 1.78 11.20 -26.90
N ASN A 321 1.30 9.96 -26.93
CA ASN A 321 2.15 8.79 -26.73
C ASN A 321 3.25 8.69 -27.82
N LEU A 322 2.86 8.84 -29.08
CA LEU A 322 3.78 8.75 -30.23
C LEU A 322 4.86 9.85 -30.20
N LYS A 323 4.50 11.07 -29.80
CA LYS A 323 5.41 12.23 -29.77
C LYS A 323 6.13 12.42 -28.45
N SER A 324 5.90 11.54 -27.47
CA SER A 324 6.58 11.59 -26.18
C SER A 324 8.06 11.26 -26.31
N THR A 325 8.92 12.17 -25.88
CA THR A 325 10.37 11.98 -25.82
C THR A 325 10.85 11.56 -24.42
N ARG A 326 9.99 11.74 -23.40
CA ARG A 326 10.27 11.39 -22.00
C ARG A 326 9.48 10.16 -21.59
N ASN A 327 10.14 9.23 -20.93
CA ASN A 327 9.48 8.11 -20.27
C ASN A 327 9.27 8.46 -18.79
N GLY A 328 8.39 9.41 -18.53
CA GLY A 328 8.06 9.92 -17.20
C GLY A 328 6.68 9.50 -16.73
N ILE A 329 6.33 9.90 -15.50
CA ILE A 329 5.03 9.65 -14.87
C ILE A 329 3.88 10.22 -15.73
N GLU A 330 4.11 11.36 -16.38
CA GLU A 330 3.12 12.05 -17.23
C GLU A 330 2.71 11.16 -18.43
N LYS A 331 3.68 10.51 -19.07
CA LYS A 331 3.40 9.53 -20.12
C LYS A 331 2.64 8.32 -19.55
N GLY A 332 3.02 7.86 -18.36
CA GLY A 332 2.31 6.79 -17.66
C GLY A 332 0.84 7.11 -17.39
N VAL A 333 0.53 8.34 -16.97
CA VAL A 333 -0.86 8.80 -16.75
C VAL A 333 -1.62 8.98 -18.06
N LEU A 334 -0.97 9.47 -19.11
CA LEU A 334 -1.57 9.52 -20.45
C LEU A 334 -1.97 8.13 -20.93
N LEU A 335 -1.06 7.16 -20.83
CA LEU A 335 -1.30 5.78 -21.22
C LEU A 335 -2.39 5.12 -20.37
N LEU A 336 -2.41 5.39 -19.05
CA LEU A 336 -3.47 4.91 -18.17
C LEU A 336 -4.84 5.44 -18.59
N THR A 337 -4.94 6.73 -18.90
CA THR A 337 -6.20 7.35 -19.34
C THR A 337 -6.65 6.78 -20.68
N LEU A 338 -5.72 6.62 -21.61
CA LEU A 338 -5.96 6.00 -22.91
C LEU A 338 -6.39 4.53 -22.77
N GLY A 339 -5.70 3.77 -21.93
CA GLY A 339 -6.04 2.38 -21.62
C GLY A 339 -7.44 2.24 -21.01
N ASN A 340 -7.84 3.17 -20.11
CA ASN A 340 -9.20 3.19 -19.56
C ASN A 340 -10.25 3.44 -20.66
N LEU A 341 -9.99 4.31 -21.61
CA LEU A 341 -10.91 4.55 -22.73
C LEU A 341 -11.03 3.33 -23.67
N TYR A 342 -9.93 2.65 -23.96
CA TYR A 342 -9.95 1.42 -24.72
C TYR A 342 -10.66 0.29 -23.97
N TRP A 343 -10.45 0.19 -22.64
CA TRP A 343 -11.17 -0.74 -21.79
C TRP A 343 -12.69 -0.52 -21.82
N GLU A 344 -13.14 0.73 -21.79
CA GLU A 344 -14.58 1.07 -21.92
C GLU A 344 -15.14 0.73 -23.31
N GLN A 345 -14.30 0.83 -24.35
CA GLN A 345 -14.68 0.50 -25.72
C GLN A 345 -14.53 -1.00 -26.06
N GLU A 346 -14.18 -1.83 -25.07
CA GLU A 346 -13.97 -3.28 -25.25
C GLU A 346 -12.81 -3.63 -26.23
N LYS A 347 -11.89 -2.67 -26.43
CA LYS A 347 -10.66 -2.86 -27.22
C LYS A 347 -9.55 -3.37 -26.30
N PHE A 348 -9.64 -4.66 -25.94
CA PHE A 348 -8.81 -5.24 -24.90
C PHE A 348 -7.31 -5.28 -25.26
N ALA A 349 -6.95 -5.51 -26.53
CA ALA A 349 -5.56 -5.49 -26.98
C ALA A 349 -4.90 -4.11 -26.85
N ASP A 350 -5.61 -3.06 -27.28
CA ASP A 350 -5.13 -1.68 -27.11
C ASP A 350 -5.05 -1.28 -25.63
N ALA A 351 -6.02 -1.73 -24.81
CA ALA A 351 -6.00 -1.51 -23.37
C ALA A 351 -4.82 -2.21 -22.71
N GLN A 352 -4.55 -3.48 -23.05
CA GLN A 352 -3.41 -4.26 -22.58
C GLN A 352 -2.09 -3.55 -22.87
N ARG A 353 -1.88 -3.13 -24.12
CA ARG A 353 -0.70 -2.37 -24.55
C ARG A 353 -0.51 -1.12 -23.68
N CYS A 354 -1.56 -0.33 -23.51
CA CYS A 354 -1.50 0.91 -22.73
C CYS A 354 -1.21 0.67 -21.25
N TYR A 355 -1.87 -0.31 -20.60
CA TYR A 355 -1.63 -0.62 -19.19
C TYR A 355 -0.24 -1.23 -18.98
N GLY A 356 0.21 -2.13 -19.87
CA GLY A 356 1.53 -2.74 -19.77
C GLY A 356 2.67 -1.71 -19.83
N GLU A 357 2.56 -0.71 -20.72
CA GLU A 357 3.53 0.41 -20.78
C GLU A 357 3.36 1.35 -19.57
N ALA A 358 2.13 1.66 -19.14
CA ALA A 358 1.84 2.59 -18.05
C ALA A 358 2.39 2.12 -16.72
N ILE A 359 2.24 0.84 -16.37
CA ILE A 359 2.68 0.27 -15.09
C ILE A 359 4.19 0.46 -14.87
N GLY A 360 4.98 0.37 -15.94
CA GLY A 360 6.43 0.59 -15.86
C GLY A 360 6.84 2.04 -15.59
N LEU A 361 5.94 3.01 -15.82
CA LEU A 361 6.18 4.44 -15.70
C LEU A 361 5.51 5.08 -14.47
N LEU A 362 4.46 4.44 -13.93
CA LEU A 362 3.71 4.94 -12.79
C LEU A 362 4.42 4.65 -11.46
N ASP A 363 4.14 5.48 -10.46
CA ASP A 363 4.65 5.28 -9.11
C ASP A 363 3.93 4.09 -8.45
N LYS A 364 4.72 3.17 -7.85
CA LYS A 364 4.20 2.00 -7.13
C LYS A 364 3.43 2.37 -5.86
N ASP A 365 3.68 3.55 -5.30
CA ASP A 365 2.99 4.05 -4.10
C ASP A 365 1.61 4.66 -4.42
N ARG A 366 1.21 4.67 -5.69
CA ARG A 366 -0.09 5.11 -6.15
C ARG A 366 -1.19 4.18 -5.60
N LYS A 367 -2.28 4.75 -5.08
CA LYS A 367 -3.36 3.99 -4.40
C LYS A 367 -4.02 2.92 -5.26
N ASP A 368 -4.10 3.14 -6.57
CA ASP A 368 -4.72 2.25 -7.55
C ASP A 368 -3.72 1.35 -8.28
N TYR A 369 -2.42 1.38 -7.89
CA TYR A 369 -1.37 0.63 -8.58
C TYR A 369 -1.59 -0.89 -8.54
N ASP A 370 -1.99 -1.44 -7.40
CA ASP A 370 -2.23 -2.88 -7.24
C ASP A 370 -3.45 -3.33 -8.07
N GLU A 371 -4.50 -2.51 -8.11
CA GLU A 371 -5.67 -2.78 -8.96
C GLU A 371 -5.30 -2.74 -10.44
N LEU A 372 -4.52 -1.74 -10.86
CA LEU A 372 -4.03 -1.62 -12.23
C LEU A 372 -3.14 -2.81 -12.62
N SER A 373 -2.25 -3.22 -11.73
CA SER A 373 -1.36 -4.36 -11.94
C SER A 373 -2.16 -5.66 -12.10
N ARG A 374 -3.19 -5.86 -11.27
CA ARG A 374 -4.10 -6.99 -11.37
C ARG A 374 -4.89 -6.95 -12.69
N ARG A 375 -5.44 -5.78 -13.06
CA ARG A 375 -6.17 -5.59 -14.32
C ARG A 375 -5.31 -5.88 -15.54
N SER A 376 -4.06 -5.42 -15.55
CA SER A 376 -3.11 -5.72 -16.62
C SER A 376 -2.84 -7.22 -16.76
N LYS A 377 -2.63 -7.93 -15.64
CA LYS A 377 -2.42 -9.38 -15.64
C LYS A 377 -3.63 -10.14 -16.18
N VAL A 378 -4.84 -9.72 -15.82
CA VAL A 378 -6.06 -10.34 -16.34
C VAL A 378 -6.22 -10.08 -17.84
N LEU A 379 -5.82 -8.90 -18.33
CA LEU A 379 -5.78 -8.63 -19.77
C LEU A 379 -4.74 -9.48 -20.49
N ASP A 380 -3.58 -9.75 -19.87
CA ASP A 380 -2.57 -10.63 -20.43
C ASP A 380 -3.12 -12.07 -20.68
N GLU A 381 -4.04 -12.52 -19.80
CA GLU A 381 -4.74 -13.79 -19.97
C GLU A 381 -5.90 -13.70 -20.97
N LEU A 382 -6.65 -12.61 -21.02
CA LEU A 382 -7.86 -12.46 -21.85
C LEU A 382 -7.56 -12.21 -23.33
N VAL A 383 -6.60 -11.30 -23.60
CA VAL A 383 -6.35 -10.79 -24.96
C VAL A 383 -6.03 -11.89 -25.97
N PRO A 384 -5.24 -12.92 -25.66
CA PRO A 384 -5.00 -14.03 -26.62
C PRO A 384 -6.29 -14.65 -27.13
N TYR A 385 -7.27 -14.87 -26.26
CA TYR A 385 -8.54 -15.49 -26.64
C TYR A 385 -9.44 -14.54 -27.44
N THR A 386 -9.55 -13.29 -27.00
CA THR A 386 -10.39 -12.30 -27.72
C THR A 386 -9.84 -11.96 -29.10
N GLU A 387 -8.52 -11.80 -29.22
CA GLU A 387 -7.85 -11.55 -30.49
C GLU A 387 -7.93 -12.76 -31.41
N ALA A 388 -7.79 -13.99 -30.86
CA ALA A 388 -7.97 -15.22 -31.65
C ALA A 388 -9.38 -15.27 -32.24
N VAL A 389 -10.43 -15.05 -31.46
CA VAL A 389 -11.82 -15.00 -31.92
C VAL A 389 -11.97 -13.94 -33.01
N HIS A 390 -11.49 -12.71 -32.77
CA HIS A 390 -11.62 -11.60 -33.70
C HIS A 390 -10.87 -11.88 -35.02
N LEU A 391 -9.68 -12.45 -34.96
CA LEU A 391 -8.87 -12.79 -36.11
C LEU A 391 -9.56 -13.88 -36.95
N GLN A 392 -9.99 -14.99 -36.32
CA GLN A 392 -10.63 -16.08 -37.03
C GLN A 392 -11.98 -15.66 -37.64
N ASP A 393 -12.78 -14.87 -36.94
CA ASP A 393 -14.01 -14.28 -37.50
C ASP A 393 -13.72 -13.43 -38.73
N SER A 394 -12.67 -12.61 -38.70
CA SER A 394 -12.26 -11.76 -39.80
C SER A 394 -11.80 -12.59 -41.00
N LEU A 395 -11.03 -13.66 -40.76
CA LEU A 395 -10.56 -14.56 -41.79
C LEU A 395 -11.72 -15.34 -42.47
N LEU A 396 -12.66 -15.88 -41.69
CA LEU A 396 -13.87 -16.54 -42.17
C LEU A 396 -14.76 -15.59 -42.97
N GLN A 397 -14.88 -14.32 -42.52
CA GLN A 397 -15.61 -13.29 -43.24
C GLN A 397 -14.95 -12.98 -44.59
N LEU A 398 -13.62 -12.85 -44.62
CA LEU A 398 -12.85 -12.66 -45.85
C LEU A 398 -12.99 -13.87 -46.83
N ALA A 399 -13.02 -15.11 -46.30
CA ALA A 399 -13.23 -16.29 -47.07
C ALA A 399 -14.61 -16.30 -47.78
N ARG A 400 -15.66 -15.82 -47.13
CA ARG A 400 -17.02 -15.70 -47.66
C ARG A 400 -17.24 -14.54 -48.62
N MET A 401 -16.35 -13.51 -48.63
CA MET A 401 -16.45 -12.33 -49.50
C MET A 401 -16.11 -12.69 -50.96
N GLY A 402 -16.72 -11.97 -51.91
CA GLY A 402 -16.32 -12.03 -53.31
C GLY A 402 -14.85 -11.57 -53.51
N GLU A 403 -14.17 -12.10 -54.50
CA GLU A 403 -12.74 -11.83 -54.75
C GLU A 403 -12.42 -10.33 -54.79
N LYS A 404 -13.24 -9.56 -55.52
CA LYS A 404 -13.05 -8.09 -55.65
C LYS A 404 -13.20 -7.35 -54.33
N GLU A 405 -14.17 -7.73 -53.51
CA GLU A 405 -14.41 -7.10 -52.18
C GLU A 405 -13.33 -7.49 -51.19
N ARG A 406 -12.88 -8.74 -51.21
CA ARG A 406 -11.77 -9.28 -50.42
C ARG A 406 -10.49 -8.51 -50.69
N LEU A 407 -10.12 -8.35 -51.98
CA LEU A 407 -8.92 -7.59 -52.35
C LEU A 407 -9.00 -6.12 -51.93
N GLN A 408 -10.17 -5.49 -52.02
CA GLN A 408 -10.36 -4.12 -51.52
C GLN A 408 -10.25 -4.02 -50.02
N ALA A 409 -10.69 -5.05 -49.28
CA ALA A 409 -10.53 -5.08 -47.82
C ALA A 409 -9.05 -5.22 -47.42
N ILE A 410 -8.33 -6.14 -48.09
CA ILE A 410 -6.88 -6.32 -47.87
C ILE A 410 -6.11 -5.03 -48.21
N ASP A 411 -6.43 -4.37 -49.33
CA ASP A 411 -5.76 -3.11 -49.72
C ASP A 411 -5.96 -2.00 -48.67
N ARG A 412 -7.14 -1.93 -48.05
CA ARG A 412 -7.41 -0.99 -46.94
C ARG A 412 -6.52 -1.28 -45.73
N VAL A 413 -6.39 -2.54 -45.35
CA VAL A 413 -5.51 -2.96 -44.25
C VAL A 413 -4.06 -2.61 -44.54
N ILE A 414 -3.56 -2.93 -45.74
CA ILE A 414 -2.19 -2.59 -46.20
C ILE A 414 -1.97 -1.07 -46.18
N ALA A 415 -2.95 -0.29 -46.68
CA ALA A 415 -2.85 1.18 -46.70
C ALA A 415 -2.80 1.77 -45.28
N GLU A 416 -3.58 1.21 -44.36
CA GLU A 416 -3.57 1.64 -42.96
C GLU A 416 -2.26 1.25 -42.26
N LEU A 417 -1.74 0.05 -42.53
CA LEU A 417 -0.43 -0.39 -42.02
C LEU A 417 0.68 0.56 -42.49
N LYS A 418 0.75 0.82 -43.82
CA LYS A 418 1.73 1.78 -44.39
C LYS A 418 1.60 3.19 -43.80
N LYS A 419 0.37 3.64 -43.53
CA LYS A 419 0.11 4.92 -42.90
C LYS A 419 0.62 4.95 -41.47
N ARG A 420 0.33 3.92 -40.64
CA ARG A 420 0.83 3.81 -39.27
C ARG A 420 2.36 3.76 -39.20
N GLU A 421 2.99 2.97 -40.06
CA GLU A 421 4.45 2.90 -40.15
C GLU A 421 5.09 4.21 -40.59
N LYS A 422 4.46 4.94 -41.51
CA LYS A 422 4.91 6.26 -41.90
C LYS A 422 4.81 7.25 -40.76
N GLU A 423 3.67 7.29 -40.05
CA GLU A 423 3.46 8.14 -38.88
C GLU A 423 4.45 7.84 -37.75
N ALA A 424 4.74 6.56 -37.49
CA ALA A 424 5.73 6.12 -36.52
C ALA A 424 7.15 6.56 -36.93
N ARG A 425 7.52 6.39 -38.20
CA ARG A 425 8.83 6.79 -38.73
C ARG A 425 9.01 8.31 -38.73
N ASP A 426 7.98 9.06 -39.12
CA ASP A 426 7.99 10.52 -39.10
C ASP A 426 8.14 11.04 -37.64
N ALA A 427 7.46 10.41 -36.67
CA ALA A 427 7.61 10.74 -35.26
C ALA A 427 9.00 10.39 -34.71
N GLU A 428 9.59 9.30 -35.11
CA GLU A 428 10.95 8.89 -34.72
C GLU A 428 12.01 9.85 -35.29
N LEU A 429 11.84 10.28 -36.54
CA LEU A 429 12.71 11.28 -37.16
C LEU A 429 12.59 12.65 -36.47
N GLU A 430 11.35 13.09 -36.13
CA GLU A 430 11.15 14.32 -35.36
C GLU A 430 11.79 14.22 -33.97
N ASN A 431 11.65 13.08 -33.28
CA ASN A 431 12.24 12.84 -31.96
C ASN A 431 13.77 12.83 -32.00
N THR A 432 14.36 12.22 -33.02
CA THR A 432 15.82 12.16 -33.23
C THR A 432 16.38 13.54 -33.53
N ALA A 433 15.71 14.32 -34.39
CA ALA A 433 16.10 15.70 -34.72
C ALA A 433 16.02 16.62 -33.47
N ASN A 434 14.97 16.47 -32.65
CA ASN A 434 14.82 17.25 -31.41
C ASN A 434 15.89 16.88 -30.37
N THR A 435 16.27 15.61 -30.26
CA THR A 435 17.33 15.15 -29.36
C THR A 435 18.68 15.72 -29.77
N GLN A 436 18.98 15.79 -31.08
CA GLN A 436 20.21 16.40 -31.60
C GLN A 436 20.25 17.92 -31.42
N GLN A 437 19.12 18.64 -31.52
CA GLN A 437 19.06 20.07 -31.25
C GLN A 437 19.27 20.37 -29.76
N THR A 438 18.73 19.57 -28.86
CA THR A 438 18.93 19.71 -27.40
C THR A 438 20.40 19.47 -27.02
N PHE A 439 21.08 18.52 -27.68
CA PHE A 439 22.49 18.26 -27.48
C PHE A 439 23.37 19.43 -27.95
N ASN A 440 23.00 20.07 -29.05
CA ASN A 440 23.73 21.23 -29.59
C ASN A 440 23.48 22.52 -28.79
N GLN A 441 22.28 22.71 -28.20
CA GLN A 441 22.01 23.85 -27.33
C GLN A 441 22.69 23.75 -25.95
N SER A 442 22.87 22.56 -25.41
CA SER A 442 23.60 22.37 -24.15
C SER A 442 25.10 22.64 -24.30
N ASN A 443 25.65 22.47 -25.50
CA ASN A 443 27.05 22.78 -25.79
C ASN A 443 27.34 24.27 -26.07
N PHE A 444 26.36 25.10 -26.41
CA PHE A 444 26.57 26.53 -26.65
C PHE A 444 26.56 27.38 -25.37
N GLY A 445 26.10 26.85 -24.23
CA GLY A 445 26.06 27.56 -22.94
C GLY A 445 27.37 27.57 -22.14
N SER A 446 28.42 26.90 -22.59
CA SER A 446 29.67 26.70 -21.82
C SER A 446 30.92 27.33 -22.46
N ILE A 447 30.80 28.47 -23.17
CA ILE A 447 31.97 29.17 -23.65
C ILE A 447 32.30 30.28 -22.67
N ASN A 448 32.69 29.98 -21.46
CA ASN A 448 33.46 30.83 -20.55
C ASN A 448 34.14 30.08 -19.40
N GLN A 449 34.82 29.00 -19.70
CA GLN A 449 35.88 28.52 -18.82
C GLN A 449 37.16 28.28 -19.64
N ARG A 450 38.15 29.09 -19.27
CA ARG A 450 39.52 29.05 -19.75
C ARG A 450 40.04 27.62 -19.88
N ALA A 451 40.34 27.21 -21.09
CA ALA A 451 41.02 25.96 -21.43
C ALA A 451 42.37 25.88 -20.72
N VAL A 452 42.50 24.94 -19.85
CA VAL A 452 43.77 24.35 -19.41
C VAL A 452 44.05 23.22 -20.40
N PRO A 453 45.21 23.19 -21.08
CA PRO A 453 45.51 22.12 -22.02
C PRO A 453 45.76 20.83 -21.23
N GLN A 454 44.86 19.87 -21.32
CA GLN A 454 45.11 18.50 -20.92
C GLN A 454 45.76 17.76 -22.09
N SER A 455 46.99 17.34 -21.85
CA SER A 455 47.74 16.45 -22.69
C SER A 455 46.97 15.18 -23.08
N ALA A 456 47.05 14.90 -24.37
CA ALA A 456 46.57 13.64 -24.95
C ALA A 456 47.22 12.45 -24.26
N GLY A 457 46.43 11.78 -23.44
CA GLY A 457 46.65 10.47 -22.88
C GLY A 457 45.51 9.55 -23.25
N THR A 458 45.70 8.83 -24.34
CA THR A 458 44.94 7.63 -24.66
C THR A 458 44.97 6.66 -23.50
N GLN A 459 43.97 6.67 -22.63
CA GLN A 459 43.69 5.52 -21.80
C GLN A 459 42.48 4.79 -22.42
N GLN A 460 42.84 3.79 -23.24
CA GLN A 460 41.98 2.62 -23.45
C GLN A 460 41.58 2.08 -22.08
N ALA A 461 40.33 2.36 -21.67
CA ALA A 461 39.72 1.61 -20.59
C ALA A 461 39.61 0.17 -21.05
N GLY A 462 40.43 -0.68 -20.45
CA GLY A 462 40.52 -2.10 -20.72
C GLY A 462 39.15 -2.76 -20.72
N GLY A 463 38.98 -3.65 -21.68
CA GLY A 463 37.77 -4.37 -22.02
C GLY A 463 37.17 -5.15 -20.88
N ALA A 464 36.35 -4.51 -20.08
CA ALA A 464 35.33 -5.19 -19.34
C ALA A 464 34.18 -5.45 -20.32
N TRP A 465 33.98 -6.74 -20.60
CA TRP A 465 32.88 -7.19 -21.44
C TRP A 465 31.59 -6.51 -20.98
N TYR A 466 30.78 -5.99 -21.90
CA TYR A 466 29.63 -5.10 -21.61
C TYR A 466 28.63 -5.69 -20.60
N PHE A 467 28.56 -7.02 -20.45
CA PHE A 467 27.73 -7.68 -19.43
C PHE A 467 28.15 -7.37 -17.98
N TYR A 468 29.38 -6.95 -17.75
CA TYR A 468 29.87 -6.54 -16.43
C TYR A 468 29.68 -5.04 -16.15
N ASN A 469 29.10 -4.31 -17.10
CA ASN A 469 28.72 -2.92 -16.91
C ASN A 469 27.21 -2.81 -16.63
N PRO A 470 26.78 -2.64 -15.37
CA PRO A 470 25.36 -2.61 -14.99
C PRO A 470 24.56 -1.52 -15.72
N THR A 471 25.21 -0.39 -16.03
CA THR A 471 24.60 0.73 -16.74
C THR A 471 24.36 0.39 -18.21
N ALA A 472 25.33 -0.21 -18.88
CA ALA A 472 25.19 -0.66 -20.27
C ALA A 472 24.14 -1.79 -20.40
N VAL A 473 24.10 -2.73 -19.44
CA VAL A 473 23.12 -3.81 -19.41
C VAL A 473 21.71 -3.27 -19.17
N SER A 474 21.53 -2.31 -18.25
CA SER A 474 20.23 -1.72 -17.99
C SER A 474 19.71 -0.88 -19.16
N GLN A 475 20.59 -0.10 -19.81
CA GLN A 475 20.25 0.64 -21.03
C GLN A 475 19.94 -0.32 -22.18
N GLY A 476 20.72 -1.40 -22.33
CA GLY A 476 20.48 -2.42 -23.34
C GLY A 476 19.13 -3.13 -23.15
N LYS A 477 18.76 -3.48 -21.91
CA LYS A 477 17.45 -4.04 -21.57
C LYS A 477 16.32 -3.07 -21.85
N ALA A 478 16.47 -1.80 -21.48
CA ALA A 478 15.47 -0.77 -21.75
C ALA A 478 15.28 -0.53 -23.26
N THR A 479 16.37 -0.49 -24.02
CA THR A 479 16.34 -0.38 -25.49
C THR A 479 15.71 -1.62 -26.13
N PHE A 480 16.05 -2.82 -25.65
CA PHE A 480 15.47 -4.06 -26.12
C PHE A 480 13.96 -4.11 -25.85
N GLN A 481 13.51 -3.76 -24.62
CA GLN A 481 12.09 -3.70 -24.28
C GLN A 481 11.33 -2.66 -25.12
N ARG A 482 11.97 -1.55 -25.45
CA ARG A 482 11.36 -0.50 -26.28
C ARG A 482 11.20 -0.94 -27.72
N GLU A 483 12.20 -1.62 -28.30
CA GLU A 483 12.21 -2.02 -29.70
C GLU A 483 11.46 -3.33 -29.96
N TRP A 484 11.49 -4.26 -28.99
CA TRP A 484 11.05 -5.63 -29.17
C TRP A 484 9.94 -6.04 -28.17
N GLY A 485 9.55 -5.20 -27.23
CA GLY A 485 8.58 -5.51 -26.18
C GLY A 485 9.11 -6.52 -25.15
N ARG A 486 8.21 -7.11 -24.38
CA ARG A 486 8.53 -8.22 -23.45
C ARG A 486 8.64 -9.51 -24.25
N ARG A 487 9.81 -9.82 -24.75
CA ARG A 487 10.07 -11.08 -25.44
C ARG A 487 10.95 -11.96 -24.57
N GLU A 488 10.56 -13.22 -24.46
CA GLU A 488 11.36 -14.24 -23.79
C GLU A 488 12.56 -14.67 -24.65
N ASN A 489 13.56 -15.25 -24.01
CA ASN A 489 14.76 -15.73 -24.68
C ASN A 489 14.51 -17.11 -25.30
N ILE A 490 13.72 -17.12 -26.38
CA ILE A 490 13.37 -18.31 -27.16
C ILE A 490 13.91 -18.18 -28.57
N ASP A 491 14.06 -19.29 -29.27
CA ASP A 491 14.48 -19.28 -30.65
C ASP A 491 13.49 -18.50 -31.53
N ASN A 492 14.02 -17.71 -32.48
CA ASN A 492 13.25 -16.80 -33.33
C ASN A 492 12.54 -15.62 -32.63
N TRP A 493 12.99 -15.19 -31.45
CA TRP A 493 12.45 -14.04 -30.69
C TRP A 493 12.32 -12.71 -31.50
N ARG A 494 13.04 -12.57 -32.64
CA ARG A 494 12.99 -11.38 -33.52
C ARG A 494 11.75 -11.33 -34.41
N ARG A 495 10.99 -12.40 -34.53
CA ARG A 495 9.79 -12.43 -35.38
C ARG A 495 8.61 -11.78 -34.63
N SER A 496 8.01 -10.77 -35.27
CA SER A 496 6.87 -10.04 -34.66
C SER A 496 5.56 -10.82 -34.65
N ASN A 497 5.40 -11.82 -35.55
CA ASN A 497 4.24 -12.72 -35.58
C ASN A 497 4.67 -14.14 -35.24
N GLN A 498 4.38 -14.58 -34.04
CA GLN A 498 4.45 -16.00 -33.64
C GLN A 498 3.15 -16.75 -33.91
N THR A 499 2.10 -16.06 -34.32
CA THR A 499 0.85 -16.68 -34.78
C THR A 499 1.04 -17.26 -36.19
N VAL A 500 1.83 -18.30 -36.28
CA VAL A 500 1.74 -19.20 -37.44
C VAL A 500 0.67 -20.22 -37.11
N LEU A 501 -0.41 -20.24 -37.91
CA LEU A 501 -1.42 -21.28 -37.91
C LEU A 501 -0.78 -22.67 -37.79
N HIS A 502 -0.96 -23.31 -36.63
CA HIS A 502 -0.72 -24.74 -36.49
C HIS A 502 -2.03 -25.44 -36.84
N LEU A 503 -2.03 -26.06 -38.03
CA LEU A 503 -2.95 -27.14 -38.31
C LEU A 503 -2.48 -28.38 -37.50
N PRO A 504 -3.32 -28.98 -36.66
CA PRO A 504 -2.98 -30.25 -36.04
C PRO A 504 -3.04 -31.35 -37.11
N SER A 505 -1.89 -31.93 -37.49
CA SER A 505 -1.86 -33.21 -38.09
C SER A 505 -1.99 -34.25 -36.99
N GLY A 506 -3.04 -35.07 -37.09
CA GLY A 506 -3.40 -36.10 -36.16
C GLY A 506 -2.31 -37.12 -35.86
N ASP A 507 -2.53 -37.74 -34.74
CA ASP A 507 -1.87 -38.86 -34.06
C ASP A 507 -0.88 -38.47 -32.97
N GLU A 508 -1.37 -38.49 -31.77
CA GLU A 508 -0.97 -39.42 -30.69
C GLU A 508 -1.69 -39.09 -29.37
N ALA A 509 -2.49 -40.06 -28.98
CA ALA A 509 -3.20 -40.07 -27.69
C ALA A 509 -2.27 -40.54 -26.58
N ALA A 510 -2.64 -40.06 -25.39
CA ALA A 510 -2.30 -40.57 -24.05
C ALA A 510 -0.99 -40.09 -23.42
N ASN A 511 -1.06 -39.21 -22.44
CA ASN A 511 -1.01 -39.49 -21.03
C ASN A 511 -0.81 -38.20 -20.17
N ASP A 512 -1.79 -38.09 -19.27
CA ASP A 512 -1.64 -37.80 -17.86
C ASP A 512 -1.32 -36.38 -17.37
N SER A 513 -2.40 -35.80 -16.86
CA SER A 513 -2.59 -35.04 -15.60
C SER A 513 -1.62 -33.93 -15.16
N LEU A 514 -2.26 -32.80 -14.97
CA LEU A 514 -2.02 -31.80 -13.92
C LEU A 514 -0.72 -30.98 -14.00
N SER A 515 -0.82 -29.86 -14.74
CA SER A 515 -0.35 -28.56 -14.24
C SER A 515 -0.96 -27.44 -15.08
N VAL A 516 -1.88 -26.74 -14.46
CA VAL A 516 -2.49 -25.51 -15.02
C VAL A 516 -1.43 -24.41 -14.89
N GLY A 517 -0.85 -23.96 -16.00
CA GLY A 517 -0.08 -22.75 -15.97
C GLY A 517 0.92 -22.43 -17.09
N ASP A 518 1.35 -23.39 -17.90
CA ASP A 518 2.51 -23.15 -18.78
C ASP A 518 2.39 -23.61 -20.25
N ASP A 519 1.26 -24.12 -20.71
CA ASP A 519 1.20 -24.85 -21.99
C ASP A 519 0.80 -24.03 -23.24
N MET A 520 0.51 -22.73 -23.13
CA MET A 520 0.19 -21.91 -24.33
C MET A 520 1.42 -21.35 -25.07
N ALA A 521 2.62 -21.52 -24.56
CA ALA A 521 3.85 -21.06 -25.22
C ALA A 521 4.53 -22.12 -26.14
N ASN A 522 4.09 -23.38 -26.12
CA ASN A 522 4.86 -24.48 -26.75
C ASN A 522 4.23 -25.13 -27.98
N VAL A 523 3.16 -24.57 -28.55
CA VAL A 523 2.49 -25.17 -29.70
C VAL A 523 2.97 -24.59 -31.06
N THR A 524 4.16 -24.08 -31.20
CA THR A 524 4.52 -23.36 -32.44
C THR A 524 5.82 -23.76 -33.12
N ASN A 525 6.42 -24.92 -32.96
CA ASN A 525 7.72 -25.06 -33.67
C ASN A 525 8.08 -26.37 -34.39
N ASP A 526 7.20 -27.32 -34.59
CA ASP A 526 7.68 -28.55 -35.22
C ASP A 526 7.01 -29.03 -36.53
N SER A 527 6.27 -28.19 -37.25
CA SER A 527 5.65 -28.63 -38.53
C SER A 527 5.97 -27.79 -39.75
N ILE A 528 7.22 -27.34 -39.93
CA ILE A 528 7.68 -26.81 -41.21
C ILE A 528 8.93 -27.59 -41.66
N LYS A 529 8.74 -28.85 -42.05
CA LYS A 529 9.77 -29.61 -42.78
C LYS A 529 9.19 -30.36 -43.97
N SER A 530 8.28 -29.79 -44.72
CA SER A 530 8.03 -30.19 -46.11
C SER A 530 7.08 -29.23 -46.80
N ALA A 531 7.52 -28.04 -47.13
CA ALA A 531 6.87 -27.26 -48.19
C ALA A 531 7.96 -26.66 -49.09
N ALA A 532 7.70 -26.71 -50.36
CA ALA A 532 8.53 -26.13 -51.44
C ALA A 532 8.89 -24.68 -51.16
N PRO A 533 9.93 -24.07 -51.74
CA PRO A 533 10.39 -22.73 -51.46
C PRO A 533 9.26 -21.75 -51.73
N MET A 534 8.66 -21.25 -50.63
CA MET A 534 7.71 -20.14 -50.70
C MET A 534 8.44 -18.90 -51.16
N ASP A 535 7.90 -18.24 -52.15
CA ASP A 535 8.37 -16.95 -52.64
C ASP A 535 8.46 -15.95 -51.49
N SER A 536 9.54 -15.18 -51.43
CA SER A 536 9.79 -14.19 -50.36
C SER A 536 8.71 -13.11 -50.26
N THR A 537 7.85 -13.00 -51.29
CA THR A 537 6.70 -12.08 -51.36
C THR A 537 5.54 -12.48 -50.45
N ALA A 538 5.38 -13.76 -50.13
CA ALA A 538 4.33 -14.27 -49.24
C ALA A 538 4.61 -14.01 -47.75
N LEU A 539 5.80 -13.55 -47.38
CA LEU A 539 6.19 -13.21 -46.01
C LEU A 539 6.11 -11.71 -45.71
N ASP A 540 5.83 -10.87 -46.73
CA ASP A 540 5.80 -9.41 -46.55
C ASP A 540 4.38 -8.90 -46.26
N PRO A 541 4.09 -8.32 -45.05
CA PRO A 541 2.76 -7.80 -44.71
C PRO A 541 2.29 -6.63 -45.60
N HIS A 542 3.16 -6.09 -46.46
CA HIS A 542 2.80 -5.05 -47.42
C HIS A 542 2.25 -5.59 -48.75
N ASN A 543 2.25 -6.91 -48.92
CA ASN A 543 1.76 -7.59 -50.10
C ASN A 543 0.42 -8.30 -49.86
N ARG A 544 -0.43 -8.34 -50.89
CA ARG A 544 -1.73 -9.04 -50.82
C ARG A 544 -1.58 -10.54 -50.57
N GLU A 545 -0.55 -11.18 -51.15
CA GLU A 545 -0.28 -12.61 -51.04
C GLU A 545 -0.12 -13.08 -49.61
N TYR A 546 0.51 -12.27 -48.76
CA TYR A 546 0.62 -12.52 -47.33
C TYR A 546 -0.73 -12.74 -46.63
N TYR A 547 -1.72 -11.90 -46.95
CA TYR A 547 -3.06 -12.01 -46.36
C TYR A 547 -3.88 -13.10 -47.02
N LEU A 548 -3.74 -13.30 -48.37
CA LEU A 548 -4.44 -14.36 -49.08
C LEU A 548 -4.03 -15.76 -48.65
N ALA A 549 -2.77 -15.95 -48.29
CA ALA A 549 -2.26 -17.22 -47.79
C ALA A 549 -2.84 -17.61 -46.41
N GLN A 550 -3.35 -16.64 -45.65
CA GLN A 550 -3.92 -16.85 -44.31
C GLN A 550 -5.43 -17.10 -44.34
N ILE A 551 -6.10 -16.89 -45.47
CA ILE A 551 -7.56 -17.03 -45.59
C ILE A 551 -7.93 -18.50 -45.72
N PRO A 552 -8.85 -19.05 -44.86
CA PRO A 552 -9.26 -20.46 -44.91
C PRO A 552 -10.24 -20.69 -46.04
N PHE A 553 -9.74 -21.19 -47.17
CA PHE A 553 -10.57 -21.51 -48.34
C PHE A 553 -11.13 -22.93 -48.33
N THR A 554 -10.49 -23.86 -47.62
CA THR A 554 -10.95 -25.27 -47.54
C THR A 554 -11.82 -25.46 -46.30
N ASP A 555 -12.73 -26.45 -46.40
CA ASP A 555 -13.62 -26.79 -45.27
C ASP A 555 -12.83 -27.23 -44.04
N GLU A 556 -11.70 -27.92 -44.21
CA GLU A 556 -10.81 -28.32 -43.10
C GLU A 556 -10.20 -27.11 -42.41
N GLN A 557 -9.72 -26.11 -43.17
CA GLN A 557 -9.18 -24.86 -42.59
C GLN A 557 -10.26 -24.05 -41.89
N GLN A 558 -11.49 -24.01 -42.40
CA GLN A 558 -12.62 -23.36 -41.75
C GLN A 558 -13.01 -24.05 -40.43
N ALA A 559 -13.00 -25.41 -40.45
CA ALA A 559 -13.24 -26.17 -39.20
C ALA A 559 -12.19 -25.85 -38.11
N ALA A 560 -10.90 -25.82 -38.48
CA ALA A 560 -9.86 -25.41 -37.55
C ALA A 560 -10.04 -23.98 -37.00
N CYS A 561 -10.50 -23.02 -37.85
CA CYS A 561 -10.84 -21.68 -37.38
C CYS A 561 -12.01 -21.69 -36.41
N HIS A 562 -13.02 -22.52 -36.65
CA HIS A 562 -14.17 -22.68 -35.76
C HIS A 562 -13.77 -23.28 -34.42
N ASP A 563 -12.82 -24.23 -34.36
CA ASP A 563 -12.31 -24.79 -33.12
C ASP A 563 -11.61 -23.72 -32.26
N ILE A 564 -10.75 -22.91 -32.87
CA ILE A 564 -10.12 -21.77 -32.18
C ILE A 564 -11.17 -20.77 -31.67
N ILE A 565 -12.24 -20.52 -32.43
CA ILE A 565 -13.33 -19.63 -32.00
C ILE A 565 -14.05 -20.21 -30.80
N LYS A 566 -14.35 -21.50 -30.78
CA LYS A 566 -15.02 -22.18 -29.63
C LYS A 566 -14.21 -22.01 -28.35
N ASP A 567 -12.93 -22.36 -28.39
CA ASP A 567 -12.03 -22.22 -27.25
C ASP A 567 -11.88 -20.76 -26.82
N GLY A 568 -11.71 -19.86 -27.75
CA GLY A 568 -11.61 -18.43 -27.49
C GLY A 568 -12.87 -17.85 -26.85
N LEU A 569 -14.06 -18.22 -27.31
CA LEU A 569 -15.34 -17.78 -26.74
C LEU A 569 -15.55 -18.33 -25.33
N PHE A 570 -15.19 -19.60 -25.10
CA PHE A 570 -15.31 -20.26 -23.82
C PHE A 570 -14.41 -19.61 -22.76
N HIS A 571 -13.11 -19.58 -22.99
CA HIS A 571 -12.15 -19.04 -22.04
C HIS A 571 -12.33 -17.52 -21.83
N ALA A 572 -12.54 -16.75 -22.92
CA ALA A 572 -12.82 -15.32 -22.76
C ALA A 572 -14.11 -15.08 -21.97
N GLY A 573 -15.15 -15.89 -22.19
CA GLY A 573 -16.41 -15.80 -21.45
C GLY A 573 -16.23 -15.98 -19.93
N ILE A 574 -15.44 -16.96 -19.53
CA ILE A 574 -15.13 -17.24 -18.12
C ILE A 574 -14.28 -16.13 -17.51
N ILE A 575 -13.18 -15.74 -18.16
CA ILE A 575 -12.29 -14.67 -17.66
C ILE A 575 -13.07 -13.35 -17.49
N LEU A 576 -13.91 -12.99 -18.44
CA LEU A 576 -14.75 -11.80 -18.40
C LEU A 576 -15.75 -11.83 -17.22
N LYS A 577 -16.28 -13.01 -16.87
CA LYS A 577 -17.21 -13.20 -15.77
C LYS A 577 -16.52 -13.17 -14.41
N ASP A 578 -15.46 -13.95 -14.25
CA ASP A 578 -14.88 -14.24 -12.94
C ASP A 578 -13.76 -13.26 -12.51
N LYS A 579 -12.90 -12.86 -13.48
CA LYS A 579 -11.75 -11.98 -13.17
C LYS A 579 -11.99 -10.52 -13.48
N MET A 580 -12.89 -10.21 -14.44
CA MET A 580 -13.16 -8.83 -14.87
C MET A 580 -14.53 -8.28 -14.44
N GLU A 581 -15.42 -9.15 -13.97
CA GLU A 581 -16.80 -8.81 -13.59
C GLU A 581 -17.61 -8.09 -14.69
N ARG A 582 -17.22 -8.30 -15.96
CA ARG A 582 -17.90 -7.74 -17.13
C ARG A 582 -19.00 -8.69 -17.63
N LEU A 583 -20.04 -8.84 -16.80
CA LEU A 583 -21.09 -9.84 -17.00
C LEU A 583 -21.81 -9.72 -18.35
N SER A 584 -22.09 -8.49 -18.83
CA SER A 584 -22.75 -8.27 -20.12
C SER A 584 -21.93 -8.72 -21.33
N ILE A 585 -20.61 -8.57 -21.25
CA ILE A 585 -19.70 -8.99 -22.31
C ILE A 585 -19.56 -10.52 -22.26
N SER A 586 -19.35 -11.08 -21.07
CA SER A 586 -19.31 -12.53 -20.85
C SER A 586 -20.57 -13.22 -21.38
N GLU A 587 -21.76 -12.64 -21.09
CA GLU A 587 -23.03 -13.15 -21.63
C GLU A 587 -23.02 -13.25 -23.17
N ARG A 588 -22.52 -12.22 -23.86
CA ARG A 588 -22.43 -12.24 -25.34
C ARG A 588 -21.54 -13.35 -25.85
N TYR A 589 -20.37 -13.56 -25.22
CA TYR A 589 -19.44 -14.59 -25.62
C TYR A 589 -19.99 -15.98 -25.37
N LEU A 590 -20.51 -16.26 -24.17
CA LEU A 590 -21.04 -17.57 -23.80
C LEU A 590 -22.34 -17.89 -24.57
N ARG A 591 -23.23 -16.91 -24.77
CA ARG A 591 -24.44 -17.12 -25.61
C ARG A 591 -24.10 -17.42 -27.05
N ARG A 592 -23.10 -16.72 -27.61
CA ARG A 592 -22.64 -17.01 -28.96
C ARG A 592 -22.10 -18.43 -29.06
N LEU A 593 -21.30 -18.85 -28.06
CA LEU A 593 -20.78 -20.21 -28.01
C LEU A 593 -21.89 -21.25 -28.01
N THR A 594 -22.82 -21.12 -27.08
CA THR A 594 -23.93 -22.09 -26.94
C THR A 594 -24.93 -22.09 -28.10
N ALA A 595 -25.08 -20.99 -28.83
CA ALA A 595 -25.97 -20.86 -30.00
C ALA A 595 -25.32 -21.35 -31.29
N ASP A 596 -24.06 -20.92 -31.55
CA ASP A 596 -23.39 -21.22 -32.82
C ASP A 596 -22.70 -22.61 -32.81
N TYR A 597 -22.39 -23.15 -31.64
CA TYR A 597 -21.60 -24.38 -31.46
C TYR A 597 -22.21 -25.32 -30.40
N PRO A 598 -23.41 -25.87 -30.66
CA PRO A 598 -24.06 -26.75 -29.66
C PRO A 598 -23.31 -28.06 -29.41
N ASP A 599 -22.47 -28.50 -30.35
CA ASP A 599 -21.68 -29.75 -30.26
C ASP A 599 -20.30 -29.57 -29.59
N TYR A 600 -20.03 -28.40 -29.03
CA TYR A 600 -18.75 -28.17 -28.35
C TYR A 600 -18.68 -28.96 -27.03
N GLU A 601 -17.53 -29.62 -26.78
CA GLU A 601 -17.34 -30.52 -25.64
C GLU A 601 -17.65 -29.84 -24.30
N ASN A 602 -17.19 -28.60 -24.10
CA ASN A 602 -17.40 -27.81 -22.86
C ASN A 602 -18.71 -26.98 -22.87
N ASN A 603 -19.63 -27.31 -23.78
CA ASN A 603 -20.91 -26.58 -23.86
C ASN A 603 -21.78 -26.72 -22.58
N PRO A 604 -21.81 -27.88 -21.89
CA PRO A 604 -22.48 -27.98 -20.59
C PRO A 604 -21.93 -27.01 -19.55
N GLU A 605 -20.61 -26.84 -19.50
CA GLU A 605 -19.95 -25.89 -18.59
C GLU A 605 -20.23 -24.44 -18.99
N ALA A 606 -20.33 -24.15 -20.30
CA ALA A 606 -20.74 -22.83 -20.79
C ALA A 606 -22.16 -22.45 -20.34
N TRP A 607 -23.11 -23.40 -20.39
CA TRP A 607 -24.46 -23.21 -19.87
C TRP A 607 -24.48 -23.03 -18.35
N TYR A 608 -23.66 -23.76 -17.63
CA TYR A 608 -23.48 -23.58 -16.20
C TYR A 608 -22.95 -22.17 -15.87
N HIS A 609 -21.96 -21.69 -16.61
CA HIS A 609 -21.44 -20.32 -16.44
C HIS A 609 -22.49 -19.26 -16.77
N LEU A 610 -23.33 -19.45 -17.78
CA LEU A 610 -24.49 -18.57 -18.05
C LEU A 610 -25.50 -18.60 -16.90
N TRP A 611 -25.81 -19.76 -16.35
CA TRP A 611 -26.69 -19.89 -15.19
C TRP A 611 -26.15 -19.14 -13.99
N LEU A 612 -24.85 -19.26 -13.67
CA LEU A 612 -24.18 -18.51 -12.61
C LEU A 612 -24.28 -16.99 -12.84
N LEU A 613 -24.04 -16.56 -14.08
CA LEU A 613 -24.10 -15.16 -14.49
C LEU A 613 -25.51 -14.58 -14.23
N TYR A 614 -26.55 -15.27 -14.70
CA TYR A 614 -27.95 -14.85 -14.51
C TYR A 614 -28.35 -14.88 -13.03
N SER A 615 -27.91 -15.87 -12.28
CA SER A 615 -28.13 -15.96 -10.84
C SER A 615 -27.47 -14.79 -10.10
N ARG A 616 -26.25 -14.41 -10.46
CA ARG A 616 -25.58 -13.21 -9.91
C ARG A 616 -26.33 -11.90 -10.22
N GLN A 617 -26.92 -11.80 -11.40
CA GLN A 617 -27.70 -10.62 -11.81
C GLN A 617 -29.14 -10.61 -11.26
N GLY A 618 -29.61 -11.69 -10.61
CA GLY A 618 -30.98 -11.85 -10.15
C GLY A 618 -32.00 -12.07 -11.27
N ARG A 619 -31.55 -12.50 -12.46
CA ARG A 619 -32.35 -12.81 -13.66
C ARG A 619 -32.85 -14.24 -13.58
N ALA A 620 -33.84 -14.48 -12.70
CA ALA A 620 -34.33 -15.82 -12.39
C ALA A 620 -34.96 -16.57 -13.59
N ALA A 621 -35.62 -15.83 -14.51
CA ALA A 621 -36.25 -16.45 -15.70
C ALA A 621 -35.20 -17.06 -16.64
N GLU A 622 -34.12 -16.34 -16.92
CA GLU A 622 -33.05 -16.79 -17.80
C GLU A 622 -32.20 -17.89 -17.14
N ALA A 623 -32.02 -17.82 -15.83
CA ALA A 623 -31.37 -18.90 -15.07
C ALA A 623 -32.22 -20.19 -15.13
N ALA A 624 -33.54 -20.09 -15.01
CA ALA A 624 -34.46 -21.24 -15.15
C ALA A 624 -34.42 -21.82 -16.57
N GLU A 625 -34.31 -20.97 -17.61
CA GLU A 625 -34.17 -21.42 -18.99
C GLU A 625 -32.87 -22.22 -19.18
N CYS A 626 -31.74 -21.74 -18.64
CA CYS A 626 -30.46 -22.47 -18.70
C CYS A 626 -30.57 -23.84 -18.01
N LEU A 627 -31.18 -23.92 -16.83
CA LEU A 627 -31.41 -25.16 -16.10
C LEU A 627 -32.30 -26.13 -16.89
N ALA A 628 -33.40 -25.62 -17.51
CA ALA A 628 -34.29 -26.45 -18.31
C ALA A 628 -33.58 -27.02 -19.53
N ARG A 629 -32.76 -26.22 -20.20
CA ARG A 629 -31.91 -26.61 -21.33
C ARG A 629 -30.92 -27.69 -20.94
N MET A 630 -30.18 -27.48 -19.84
CA MET A 630 -29.21 -28.45 -19.36
C MET A 630 -29.86 -29.78 -18.95
N LYS A 631 -31.04 -29.76 -18.34
CA LYS A 631 -31.81 -30.99 -18.04
C LYS A 631 -32.26 -31.74 -19.28
N ALA A 632 -32.56 -31.01 -20.36
CA ALA A 632 -33.01 -31.63 -21.63
C ALA A 632 -31.85 -32.19 -22.44
N ASP A 633 -30.75 -31.42 -22.58
CA ASP A 633 -29.65 -31.73 -23.50
C ASP A 633 -28.52 -32.50 -22.80
N TYR A 634 -28.31 -32.33 -21.48
CA TYR A 634 -27.21 -32.89 -20.71
C TYR A 634 -27.64 -33.43 -19.33
N PRO A 635 -28.61 -34.39 -19.25
CA PRO A 635 -29.18 -34.80 -17.96
C PRO A 635 -28.17 -35.45 -16.98
N ASP A 636 -27.19 -36.16 -17.50
CA ASP A 636 -26.19 -36.92 -16.70
C ASP A 636 -24.92 -36.12 -16.39
N ASN A 637 -24.86 -34.88 -16.84
CA ASN A 637 -23.67 -34.06 -16.64
C ASN A 637 -23.62 -33.53 -15.20
N GLU A 638 -22.40 -33.47 -14.65
CA GLU A 638 -22.12 -33.04 -13.30
C GLU A 638 -22.66 -31.62 -12.99
N PHE A 639 -22.46 -30.69 -13.91
CA PHE A 639 -22.95 -29.32 -13.76
C PHE A 639 -24.48 -29.25 -13.73
N THR A 640 -25.17 -30.13 -14.45
CA THR A 640 -26.63 -30.22 -14.44
C THR A 640 -27.14 -30.68 -13.09
N GLN A 641 -26.49 -31.70 -12.51
CA GLN A 641 -26.83 -32.20 -11.18
C GLN A 641 -26.59 -31.12 -10.11
N LEU A 642 -25.48 -30.41 -10.23
CA LEU A 642 -25.10 -29.34 -9.31
C LEU A 642 -26.15 -28.21 -9.25
N ILE A 643 -26.57 -27.66 -10.41
CA ILE A 643 -27.53 -26.55 -10.47
C ILE A 643 -28.98 -27.01 -10.31
N ALA A 644 -29.25 -28.32 -10.37
CA ALA A 644 -30.56 -28.87 -10.05
C ALA A 644 -30.88 -28.82 -8.56
N ASP A 645 -29.86 -28.64 -7.70
CA ASP A 645 -30.05 -28.41 -6.27
C ASP A 645 -30.73 -27.06 -6.03
N PRO A 646 -31.92 -27.03 -5.40
CA PRO A 646 -32.65 -25.82 -5.16
C PRO A 646 -31.92 -24.76 -4.31
N TYR A 647 -30.92 -25.16 -3.55
CA TYR A 647 -30.15 -24.27 -2.69
C TYR A 647 -28.85 -23.76 -3.34
N TYR A 648 -28.45 -24.32 -4.47
CA TYR A 648 -27.15 -24.01 -5.09
C TYR A 648 -27.00 -22.54 -5.46
N ALA A 649 -28.04 -21.91 -6.01
CA ALA A 649 -27.99 -20.49 -6.39
C ALA A 649 -27.73 -19.55 -5.21
N GLU A 650 -28.35 -19.83 -4.07
CA GLU A 650 -28.17 -19.05 -2.84
C GLU A 650 -26.82 -19.36 -2.20
N ASN A 651 -26.44 -20.64 -2.18
CA ASN A 651 -25.15 -21.06 -1.67
C ASN A 651 -23.96 -20.52 -2.50
N ALA A 652 -24.10 -20.42 -3.82
CA ALA A 652 -23.07 -19.83 -4.69
C ALA A 652 -22.87 -18.32 -4.45
N ARG A 653 -23.88 -17.62 -3.91
CA ARG A 653 -23.81 -16.18 -3.59
C ARG A 653 -23.34 -15.91 -2.16
N PHE A 654 -23.84 -16.69 -1.23
CA PHE A 654 -23.76 -16.41 0.21
C PHE A 654 -23.43 -17.68 1.03
N GLY A 655 -22.99 -18.76 0.38
CA GLY A 655 -22.85 -20.08 0.99
C GLY A 655 -22.02 -20.08 2.26
N GLU A 656 -20.85 -19.48 2.23
CA GLU A 656 -19.99 -19.33 3.41
C GLU A 656 -20.68 -18.55 4.52
N GLN A 657 -21.29 -17.42 4.21
CA GLN A 657 -21.97 -16.56 5.21
C GLN A 657 -23.21 -17.24 5.80
N ILE A 658 -23.92 -18.01 4.99
CA ILE A 658 -25.09 -18.76 5.46
C ILE A 658 -24.65 -19.95 6.30
N GLU A 659 -23.58 -20.65 5.89
CA GLU A 659 -23.01 -21.74 6.66
C GLU A 659 -22.44 -21.25 7.98
N ASP A 660 -21.67 -20.15 7.98
CA ASP A 660 -21.16 -19.48 9.18
C ASP A 660 -22.29 -19.10 10.13
N SER A 661 -23.35 -18.48 9.59
CA SER A 661 -24.53 -18.10 10.38
C SER A 661 -25.27 -19.31 10.96
N LEU A 662 -25.42 -20.38 10.16
CA LEU A 662 -26.02 -21.65 10.60
C LEU A 662 -25.16 -22.31 11.66
N TYR A 663 -23.84 -22.30 11.49
CA TYR A 663 -22.90 -22.83 12.47
C TYR A 663 -22.97 -22.05 13.79
N ALA A 664 -22.94 -20.70 13.72
CA ALA A 664 -23.08 -19.86 14.91
C ALA A 664 -24.39 -20.13 15.67
N ALA A 665 -25.51 -20.24 14.94
CA ALA A 665 -26.81 -20.57 15.53
C ALA A 665 -26.82 -21.99 16.16
N THR A 666 -26.14 -22.95 15.52
CA THR A 666 -26.03 -24.33 16.06
C THR A 666 -25.19 -24.38 17.32
N TYR A 667 -24.10 -23.63 17.33
CA TYR A 667 -23.24 -23.50 18.49
C TYR A 667 -23.95 -22.80 19.66
N ASP A 668 -24.71 -21.74 19.38
CA ASP A 668 -25.55 -21.08 20.38
C ASP A 668 -26.62 -22.01 20.94
N ALA A 669 -27.30 -22.79 20.08
CA ALA A 669 -28.26 -23.80 20.49
C ALA A 669 -27.63 -24.85 21.40
N PHE A 670 -26.43 -25.33 21.05
CA PHE A 670 -25.67 -26.26 21.86
C PHE A 670 -25.33 -25.70 23.25
N LYS A 671 -24.90 -24.43 23.33
CA LYS A 671 -24.62 -23.75 24.62
C LYS A 671 -25.85 -23.64 25.52
N HIS A 672 -27.03 -23.53 24.93
CA HIS A 672 -28.30 -23.41 25.66
C HIS A 672 -29.03 -24.71 25.87
N ASP A 673 -28.36 -25.86 25.57
CA ASP A 673 -28.90 -27.23 25.73
C ASP A 673 -30.15 -27.49 24.84
N ASP A 674 -30.29 -26.71 23.72
CA ASP A 674 -31.37 -26.96 22.74
C ASP A 674 -30.91 -27.99 21.68
N PHE A 675 -30.92 -29.25 22.10
CA PHE A 675 -30.45 -30.35 21.25
C PHE A 675 -31.37 -30.60 20.05
N ALA A 676 -32.63 -30.22 20.13
CA ALA A 676 -33.54 -30.33 19.01
C ALA A 676 -33.16 -29.35 17.86
N ALA A 677 -32.77 -28.12 18.21
CA ALA A 677 -32.24 -27.17 17.25
C ALA A 677 -30.89 -27.62 16.68
N VAL A 678 -29.98 -28.14 17.49
CA VAL A 678 -28.70 -28.71 17.03
C VAL A 678 -28.93 -29.82 16.01
N LYS A 679 -29.83 -30.74 16.27
CA LYS A 679 -30.16 -31.85 15.38
C LYS A 679 -30.76 -31.37 14.07
N HIS A 680 -31.70 -30.39 14.14
CA HIS A 680 -32.31 -29.80 12.97
C HIS A 680 -31.27 -29.08 12.09
N ASN A 681 -30.44 -28.25 12.69
CA ASN A 681 -29.40 -27.49 11.98
C ASN A 681 -28.32 -28.39 11.37
N THR A 682 -27.96 -29.48 12.07
CA THR A 682 -27.02 -30.48 11.53
C THR A 682 -27.60 -31.22 10.33
N GLN A 683 -28.90 -31.55 10.35
CA GLN A 683 -29.59 -32.14 9.20
C GLN A 683 -29.65 -31.14 8.02
N LEU A 684 -29.95 -29.87 8.32
CA LEU A 684 -29.96 -28.81 7.31
C LEU A 684 -28.58 -28.64 6.71
N SER A 685 -27.50 -28.63 7.52
CA SER A 685 -26.13 -28.62 7.04
C SER A 685 -25.82 -29.81 6.13
N THR A 686 -26.31 -31.02 6.48
CA THR A 686 -26.11 -32.24 5.64
C THR A 686 -26.77 -32.10 4.28
N THR A 687 -27.96 -31.50 4.20
CA THR A 687 -28.74 -31.42 2.95
C THR A 687 -28.31 -30.21 2.11
N ARG A 688 -27.96 -29.09 2.74
CA ARG A 688 -27.66 -27.82 2.06
C ARG A 688 -26.17 -27.59 1.81
N PHE A 689 -25.30 -28.04 2.73
CA PHE A 689 -23.85 -27.79 2.72
C PHE A 689 -23.07 -29.12 2.81
N ALA A 690 -23.40 -30.08 1.95
CA ALA A 690 -22.76 -31.41 1.98
C ALA A 690 -21.23 -31.35 1.82
N GLN A 691 -20.71 -30.34 1.13
CA GLN A 691 -19.27 -30.05 0.92
C GLN A 691 -18.85 -28.77 1.66
N GLY A 692 -19.62 -28.32 2.64
CA GLY A 692 -19.33 -27.08 3.36
C GLY A 692 -18.10 -27.14 4.24
N GLY A 693 -17.48 -25.98 4.47
CA GLY A 693 -16.23 -25.86 5.24
C GLY A 693 -16.38 -26.14 6.75
N HIS A 694 -17.63 -26.12 7.28
CA HIS A 694 -17.92 -26.40 8.69
C HIS A 694 -18.60 -27.75 8.92
N ARG A 695 -18.62 -28.61 7.92
CA ARG A 695 -19.32 -29.89 7.98
C ARG A 695 -18.81 -30.80 9.10
N ASP A 696 -17.51 -30.83 9.29
CA ASP A 696 -16.79 -31.50 10.37
C ASP A 696 -17.25 -31.04 11.75
N LYS A 697 -17.40 -29.73 11.94
CA LYS A 697 -17.82 -29.09 13.19
C LYS A 697 -19.27 -29.38 13.52
N PHE A 698 -20.15 -29.39 12.51
CA PHE A 698 -21.55 -29.78 12.70
C PHE A 698 -21.71 -31.25 13.19
N VAL A 699 -20.96 -32.18 12.58
CA VAL A 699 -20.96 -33.58 12.99
C VAL A 699 -20.43 -33.74 14.41
N PHE A 700 -19.36 -33.00 14.73
CA PHE A 700 -18.76 -33.03 16.06
C PHE A 700 -19.73 -32.50 17.14
N ILE A 701 -20.35 -31.32 16.93
CA ILE A 701 -21.33 -30.75 17.89
C ILE A 701 -22.54 -31.68 18.05
N SER A 702 -23.01 -32.30 16.97
CA SER A 702 -24.11 -33.25 17.00
C SER A 702 -23.76 -34.49 17.85
N GLY A 703 -22.48 -34.94 17.75
CA GLY A 703 -21.99 -36.03 18.60
C GLY A 703 -22.00 -35.68 20.08
N LEU A 704 -21.49 -34.49 20.42
CA LEU A 704 -21.52 -34.00 21.80
C LEU A 704 -22.95 -33.77 22.32
N SER A 705 -23.87 -33.33 21.46
CA SER A 705 -25.29 -33.15 21.80
C SER A 705 -25.93 -34.50 22.18
N LYS A 706 -25.67 -35.57 21.41
CA LYS A 706 -26.13 -36.93 21.75
C LYS A 706 -25.60 -37.41 23.08
N LEU A 707 -24.35 -37.09 23.39
CA LEU A 707 -23.76 -37.44 24.69
C LEU A 707 -24.51 -36.75 25.84
N ASN A 708 -24.90 -35.51 25.68
CA ASN A 708 -25.68 -34.76 26.68
C ASN A 708 -27.13 -35.27 26.81
N GLU A 709 -27.70 -35.88 25.76
CA GLU A 709 -28.97 -36.61 25.78
C GLU A 709 -28.85 -38.02 26.42
N GLY A 710 -27.63 -38.45 26.69
CA GLY A 710 -27.34 -39.77 27.30
C GLY A 710 -27.01 -40.89 26.30
N ASP A 711 -26.93 -40.59 25.00
CA ASP A 711 -26.57 -41.53 23.93
C ASP A 711 -25.06 -41.53 23.69
N GLY A 712 -24.33 -42.26 24.53
CA GLY A 712 -22.87 -42.37 24.42
C GLY A 712 -22.41 -43.10 23.17
N ASP A 713 -23.16 -44.14 22.75
CA ASP A 713 -22.80 -44.93 21.55
C ASP A 713 -23.02 -44.13 20.28
N GLY A 714 -24.09 -43.33 20.21
CA GLY A 714 -24.35 -42.40 19.12
C GLY A 714 -23.32 -41.26 19.05
N CYS A 715 -22.81 -40.81 20.18
CA CYS A 715 -21.70 -39.87 20.26
C CYS A 715 -20.44 -40.44 19.64
N LEU A 716 -20.02 -41.65 20.09
CA LEU A 716 -18.82 -42.29 19.56
C LEU A 716 -18.90 -42.58 18.06
N ALA A 717 -20.09 -42.97 17.56
CA ALA A 717 -20.29 -43.20 16.14
C ALA A 717 -20.03 -41.91 15.32
N GLN A 718 -20.52 -40.75 15.78
CA GLN A 718 -20.29 -39.48 15.08
C GLN A 718 -18.88 -38.93 15.24
N LEU A 719 -18.21 -39.18 16.39
CA LEU A 719 -16.81 -38.82 16.55
C LEU A 719 -15.90 -39.67 15.64
N ASN A 720 -16.20 -40.96 15.47
CA ASN A 720 -15.50 -41.82 14.50
C ASN A 720 -15.74 -41.34 13.07
N GLU A 721 -16.96 -40.91 12.74
CA GLU A 721 -17.26 -40.31 11.42
C GLU A 721 -16.41 -39.06 11.15
N VAL A 722 -16.19 -38.23 12.17
CA VAL A 722 -15.32 -37.03 12.04
C VAL A 722 -13.88 -37.43 11.73
N VAL A 723 -13.33 -38.42 12.49
CA VAL A 723 -11.94 -38.88 12.31
C VAL A 723 -11.74 -39.55 10.95
N GLU A 724 -12.73 -40.32 10.48
CA GLU A 724 -12.64 -41.05 9.21
C GLU A 724 -12.82 -40.16 7.98
N LYS A 725 -13.80 -39.26 8.01
CA LYS A 725 -14.14 -38.41 6.85
C LYS A 725 -13.37 -37.09 6.77
N TYR A 726 -12.93 -36.56 7.91
CA TYR A 726 -12.28 -35.26 8.01
C TYR A 726 -10.96 -35.33 8.79
N PRO A 727 -9.99 -36.16 8.38
CA PRO A 727 -8.76 -36.41 9.15
C PRO A 727 -7.90 -35.15 9.37
N ASP A 728 -7.92 -34.22 8.42
CA ASP A 728 -7.14 -32.99 8.49
C ASP A 728 -7.84 -31.87 9.27
N SER A 729 -9.07 -32.13 9.76
CA SER A 729 -9.84 -31.13 10.49
C SER A 729 -9.30 -30.94 11.92
N GLU A 730 -9.39 -29.74 12.39
CA GLU A 730 -9.07 -29.41 13.79
C GLU A 730 -9.92 -30.20 14.79
N VAL A 731 -11.22 -30.43 14.53
CA VAL A 731 -12.09 -31.21 15.40
C VAL A 731 -11.80 -32.71 15.37
N SER A 732 -11.13 -33.20 14.32
CA SER A 732 -10.74 -34.62 14.20
C SER A 732 -9.75 -35.04 15.28
N GLN A 733 -8.78 -34.19 15.57
CA GLN A 733 -7.81 -34.49 16.64
C GLN A 733 -8.51 -34.58 18.01
N LEU A 734 -9.47 -33.69 18.25
CA LEU A 734 -10.25 -33.68 19.47
C LEU A 734 -11.16 -34.92 19.59
N ALA A 735 -11.83 -35.25 18.47
CA ALA A 735 -12.62 -36.47 18.39
C ALA A 735 -11.77 -37.74 18.68
N GLY A 736 -10.58 -37.81 18.09
CA GLY A 736 -9.63 -38.90 18.30
C GLY A 736 -9.17 -39.03 19.75
N MET A 737 -8.95 -37.92 20.45
CA MET A 737 -8.60 -37.91 21.87
C MET A 737 -9.75 -38.43 22.74
N ILE A 738 -10.99 -38.05 22.45
CA ILE A 738 -12.17 -38.54 23.17
C ILE A 738 -12.33 -40.07 22.97
N ILE A 739 -12.22 -40.53 21.72
CA ILE A 739 -12.29 -41.94 21.36
C ILE A 739 -11.23 -42.74 22.09
N LYS A 740 -9.98 -42.29 22.08
CA LYS A 740 -8.85 -42.91 22.77
C LYS A 740 -9.09 -42.97 24.28
N GLY A 741 -9.59 -41.91 24.89
CA GLY A 741 -9.93 -41.88 26.30
C GLY A 741 -10.98 -42.94 26.69
N VAL A 742 -11.98 -43.16 25.82
CA VAL A 742 -12.99 -44.20 26.03
C VAL A 742 -12.38 -45.59 25.87
N GLN A 743 -11.52 -45.82 24.90
CA GLN A 743 -10.79 -47.09 24.71
C GLN A 743 -9.90 -47.42 25.93
N GLU A 744 -9.36 -46.39 26.58
CA GLU A 744 -8.57 -46.51 27.81
C GLU A 744 -9.44 -46.72 29.09
N GLY A 745 -10.76 -46.87 28.94
CA GLY A 745 -11.70 -47.18 30.03
C GLY A 745 -12.26 -45.94 30.75
N ARG A 746 -12.07 -44.76 30.22
CA ARG A 746 -12.71 -43.53 30.76
C ARG A 746 -14.18 -43.50 30.34
N LYS A 747 -15.06 -43.18 31.28
CA LYS A 747 -16.50 -43.08 31.00
C LYS A 747 -16.82 -41.69 30.47
N LEU A 748 -17.49 -41.63 29.32
CA LEU A 748 -18.08 -40.42 28.79
C LEU A 748 -19.16 -39.92 29.76
N ARG A 749 -19.10 -38.65 30.15
CA ARG A 749 -20.13 -37.96 30.93
C ARG A 749 -20.54 -36.69 30.15
N GLY A 750 -21.83 -36.52 29.94
CA GLY A 750 -22.40 -35.31 29.44
C GLY A 750 -22.14 -34.13 30.42
N GLY A 751 -21.93 -32.96 29.94
CA GLY A 751 -21.71 -31.74 30.73
C GLY A 751 -21.80 -30.51 29.83
N LYS A 752 -21.75 -29.34 30.39
CA LYS A 752 -21.64 -28.10 29.61
C LYS A 752 -20.21 -28.01 29.05
N PHE A 753 -20.13 -28.18 27.75
CA PHE A 753 -18.87 -27.97 27.01
C PHE A 753 -18.95 -26.61 26.32
N ASP A 754 -18.08 -25.69 26.67
CA ASP A 754 -17.78 -24.55 25.83
C ASP A 754 -16.71 -24.98 24.80
N ILE A 755 -17.08 -25.04 23.54
CA ILE A 755 -16.15 -25.43 22.47
C ILE A 755 -15.02 -24.40 22.33
N GLY A 756 -15.26 -23.11 22.66
CA GLY A 756 -14.19 -22.11 22.76
C GLY A 756 -13.11 -22.50 23.76
N ASP A 757 -13.51 -23.00 24.95
CA ASP A 757 -12.55 -23.44 25.98
C ASP A 757 -11.84 -24.77 25.59
N VAL A 758 -12.51 -25.62 24.82
CA VAL A 758 -11.94 -26.89 24.33
C VAL A 758 -10.85 -26.63 23.28
N TRP A 759 -11.01 -25.62 22.43
CA TRP A 759 -9.99 -25.24 21.47
C TRP A 759 -8.74 -24.68 22.12
N ILE A 760 -8.90 -23.98 23.21
CA ILE A 760 -7.81 -23.39 23.97
C ILE A 760 -7.10 -24.46 24.82
N GLN A 761 -7.80 -25.46 25.28
CA GLN A 761 -7.23 -26.65 26.01
C GLN A 761 -6.49 -27.65 25.11
N ARG A 762 -6.62 -27.56 23.80
CA ARG A 762 -6.00 -28.47 22.82
C ARG A 762 -4.48 -28.56 22.95
N ASP A 763 -3.81 -27.40 23.11
CA ASP A 763 -2.36 -27.37 23.23
C ASP A 763 -1.84 -27.91 24.56
N ILE A 764 -2.70 -27.97 25.58
CA ILE A 764 -2.39 -28.53 26.91
C ILE A 764 -2.24 -30.07 26.87
N VAL A 765 -3.06 -30.75 26.04
CA VAL A 765 -3.11 -32.24 26.04
C VAL A 765 -2.05 -32.83 25.12
N LEU A 766 -1.60 -32.11 24.09
CA LEU A 766 -0.56 -32.59 23.18
C LEU A 766 0.86 -32.45 23.73
N SER A 767 1.08 -31.66 24.78
CA SER A 767 2.37 -31.51 25.46
C SER A 767 2.59 -32.46 26.62
N HIS A 768 1.63 -33.33 26.96
CA HIS A 768 1.69 -34.22 28.13
C HIS A 768 2.35 -35.56 27.85
N ASP A 769 3.52 -35.55 27.20
CA ASP A 769 4.41 -36.73 27.24
C ASP A 769 5.67 -36.52 28.11
N SER A 770 5.60 -35.61 29.08
CA SER A 770 6.64 -35.48 30.12
C SER A 770 6.02 -34.96 31.42
N ALA A 771 5.99 -35.82 32.40
CA ALA A 771 5.48 -35.56 33.74
C ALA A 771 6.26 -34.45 34.46
N THR A 772 5.73 -33.21 34.42
CA THR A 772 5.85 -32.22 35.52
C THR A 772 4.71 -31.20 35.28
N THR A 773 3.70 -31.22 36.15
CA THR A 773 2.69 -30.17 36.23
C THR A 773 3.35 -28.95 36.82
N ASP A 774 3.82 -28.05 35.96
CA ASP A 774 4.24 -26.75 36.40
C ASP A 774 3.00 -25.92 36.76
N THR A 775 2.85 -25.65 38.06
CA THR A 775 1.76 -24.84 38.60
C THR A 775 2.13 -23.38 38.43
N LEU A 776 1.13 -22.51 38.19
CA LEU A 776 1.30 -21.07 38.12
C LEU A 776 1.90 -20.55 39.44
N SER A 777 3.01 -19.82 39.30
CA SER A 777 3.73 -19.21 40.43
C SER A 777 3.03 -17.94 40.92
N THR A 778 2.91 -17.81 42.24
CA THR A 778 2.43 -16.61 42.93
C THR A 778 3.58 -15.75 43.50
N ASP A 779 4.82 -16.05 43.15
CA ASP A 779 6.00 -15.33 43.65
C ASP A 779 6.01 -13.87 43.19
N ARG A 780 5.84 -12.98 44.13
CA ARG A 780 5.75 -11.54 43.93
C ARG A 780 7.12 -10.84 43.76
N GLY A 781 8.18 -11.48 44.22
CA GLY A 781 9.54 -10.97 44.14
C GLY A 781 10.27 -11.30 42.85
N SER A 782 9.67 -12.12 41.97
CA SER A 782 10.21 -12.42 40.64
C SER A 782 10.00 -11.26 39.64
N HIS A 783 10.67 -11.31 38.54
CA HIS A 783 10.48 -10.32 37.44
C HIS A 783 9.09 -10.49 36.82
N TYR A 784 8.43 -9.39 36.56
CA TYR A 784 7.10 -9.33 35.95
C TYR A 784 7.10 -8.58 34.63
N LEU A 785 6.09 -8.87 33.82
CA LEU A 785 5.84 -8.33 32.51
C LEU A 785 4.43 -7.72 32.50
N PHE A 786 4.25 -6.66 31.75
CA PHE A 786 2.93 -6.14 31.40
C PHE A 786 2.63 -6.49 29.97
N MET A 787 1.51 -7.18 29.71
CA MET A 787 1.16 -7.73 28.42
C MET A 787 -0.19 -7.22 27.96
N LEU A 788 -0.27 -6.83 26.66
CA LEU A 788 -1.50 -6.51 25.94
C LEU A 788 -1.71 -7.57 24.88
N VAL A 789 -2.81 -8.33 24.97
CA VAL A 789 -3.19 -9.36 24.01
C VAL A 789 -4.34 -8.82 23.16
N TYR A 790 -4.25 -8.96 21.84
CA TYR A 790 -5.24 -8.43 20.89
C TYR A 790 -5.24 -9.20 19.56
N GLN A 791 -6.38 -9.15 18.86
CA GLN A 791 -6.47 -9.67 17.50
C GLN A 791 -5.79 -8.68 16.52
N PRO A 792 -5.05 -9.17 15.51
CA PRO A 792 -4.29 -8.34 14.57
C PRO A 792 -5.11 -7.21 13.93
N ASP A 793 -6.37 -7.49 13.56
CA ASP A 793 -7.24 -6.53 12.87
C ASP A 793 -8.02 -5.59 13.81
N SER A 794 -8.01 -5.86 15.13
CA SER A 794 -8.77 -5.08 16.12
C SER A 794 -8.09 -3.80 16.54
N VAL A 795 -6.76 -3.72 16.41
CA VAL A 795 -5.91 -2.63 16.90
C VAL A 795 -4.83 -2.29 15.86
N ASN A 796 -4.62 -1.01 15.61
CA ASN A 796 -3.46 -0.57 14.83
C ASN A 796 -2.18 -0.76 15.66
N GLN A 797 -1.49 -1.88 15.42
CA GLN A 797 -0.31 -2.31 16.16
C GLN A 797 0.82 -1.28 16.19
N ASN A 798 1.13 -0.66 15.04
CA ASN A 798 2.20 0.34 14.95
C ASN A 798 1.87 1.60 15.75
N GLN A 799 0.61 1.99 15.77
CA GLN A 799 0.15 3.13 16.53
C GLN A 799 0.14 2.83 18.03
N LEU A 800 -0.31 1.64 18.43
CA LEU A 800 -0.27 1.20 19.84
C LEU A 800 1.19 1.13 20.33
N LEU A 801 2.10 0.54 19.55
CA LEU A 801 3.53 0.47 19.84
C LEU A 801 4.14 1.86 20.02
N PHE A 802 3.86 2.77 19.08
CA PHE A 802 4.37 4.14 19.17
C PHE A 802 3.89 4.87 20.42
N GLU A 803 2.59 4.78 20.71
CA GLU A 803 2.01 5.47 21.88
C GLU A 803 2.52 4.88 23.19
N LEU A 804 2.72 3.57 23.25
CA LEU A 804 3.27 2.91 24.43
C LEU A 804 4.77 3.24 24.61
N ALA A 805 5.54 3.22 23.53
CA ALA A 805 6.95 3.64 23.55
C ALA A 805 7.08 5.12 23.92
N ARG A 806 6.23 5.99 23.38
CA ARG A 806 6.15 7.40 23.73
C ARG A 806 5.82 7.59 25.21
N TYR A 807 4.86 6.83 25.73
CA TYR A 807 4.47 6.87 27.13
C TYR A 807 5.64 6.46 28.03
N ASN A 808 6.32 5.35 27.73
CA ASN A 808 7.47 4.85 28.47
C ASN A 808 8.61 5.87 28.48
N PHE A 809 8.98 6.36 27.31
CA PHE A 809 10.03 7.36 27.16
C PHE A 809 9.69 8.69 27.85
N THR A 810 8.40 9.04 27.89
CA THR A 810 7.95 10.30 28.50
C THR A 810 7.91 10.26 30.01
N ASN A 811 7.53 9.13 30.62
CA ASN A 811 7.25 9.04 32.04
C ASN A 811 8.39 8.40 32.85
N PHE A 812 9.17 7.54 32.22
CA PHE A 812 10.22 6.76 32.93
C PHE A 812 11.59 7.04 32.29
N LEU A 813 12.28 8.05 32.79
CA LEU A 813 13.61 8.49 32.29
C LEU A 813 14.77 7.64 32.81
N VAL A 814 14.57 6.89 33.88
CA VAL A 814 15.60 6.14 34.61
C VAL A 814 15.47 4.64 34.33
N ARG A 815 14.30 4.19 33.92
CA ARG A 815 14.01 2.78 33.61
C ARG A 815 13.93 2.56 32.12
N ASN A 816 14.63 1.55 31.61
CA ASN A 816 14.51 1.07 30.24
C ASN A 816 13.48 -0.07 30.21
N PHE A 817 12.29 0.23 29.75
CA PHE A 817 11.30 -0.78 29.43
C PHE A 817 11.47 -1.21 27.99
N GLU A 818 11.64 -2.51 27.76
CA GLU A 818 11.66 -3.09 26.43
C GLU A 818 10.25 -3.46 26.01
N ILE A 819 9.91 -3.19 24.74
CA ILE A 819 8.62 -3.56 24.18
C ILE A 819 8.90 -4.59 23.08
N GLN A 820 8.33 -5.79 23.25
CA GLN A 820 8.41 -6.88 22.30
C GLN A 820 7.01 -7.18 21.77
N ILE A 821 6.94 -7.65 20.54
CA ILE A 821 5.68 -8.08 19.92
C ILE A 821 5.89 -9.51 19.46
N ASP A 822 5.11 -10.41 20.02
CA ASP A 822 5.08 -11.81 19.67
C ASP A 822 3.71 -12.16 19.09
N GLN A 823 3.69 -13.15 18.22
CA GLN A 823 2.46 -13.73 17.69
C GLN A 823 2.24 -15.09 18.37
N ASP A 824 1.04 -15.27 18.91
CA ASP A 824 0.60 -16.52 19.56
C ASP A 824 -0.71 -16.98 18.91
N GLY A 825 -0.58 -17.90 17.96
CA GLY A 825 -1.70 -18.34 17.13
C GLY A 825 -2.31 -17.20 16.32
N GLU A 826 -3.58 -16.89 16.54
CA GLU A 826 -4.32 -15.81 15.90
C GLU A 826 -4.24 -14.48 16.68
N LEU A 827 -3.55 -14.46 17.81
CA LEU A 827 -3.44 -13.30 18.68
C LEU A 827 -2.04 -12.69 18.63
N ASN A 828 -1.94 -11.39 18.74
CA ASN A 828 -0.68 -10.68 18.94
C ASN A 828 -0.54 -10.30 20.41
N ARG A 829 0.66 -10.49 20.96
CA ARG A 829 1.06 -10.09 22.30
C ARG A 829 2.04 -8.93 22.22
N MET A 830 1.71 -7.82 22.85
CA MET A 830 2.65 -6.73 23.06
C MET A 830 3.10 -6.75 24.51
N ILE A 831 4.35 -7.08 24.73
CA ILE A 831 4.95 -7.34 26.04
C ILE A 831 5.86 -6.17 26.41
N VAL A 832 5.64 -5.61 27.58
CA VAL A 832 6.54 -4.61 28.20
C VAL A 832 7.28 -5.30 29.33
N SER A 833 8.59 -5.40 29.22
CA SER A 833 9.49 -6.00 30.22
C SER A 833 10.32 -4.96 30.95
N GLY A 834 10.97 -5.38 32.04
CA GLY A 834 11.85 -4.54 32.85
C GLY A 834 11.29 -4.17 34.23
N PHE A 835 10.28 -4.92 34.72
CA PHE A 835 9.75 -4.78 36.07
C PHE A 835 10.40 -5.81 36.99
N LEU A 836 10.96 -5.34 38.12
CA LEU A 836 11.68 -6.18 39.09
C LEU A 836 10.75 -6.91 40.07
N SER A 837 9.47 -6.52 40.09
CA SER A 837 8.48 -7.10 41.01
C SER A 837 7.06 -6.93 40.49
N TYR A 838 6.11 -7.66 41.07
CA TYR A 838 4.68 -7.52 40.81
C TYR A 838 4.18 -6.08 41.06
N ASP A 839 4.66 -5.46 42.15
CA ASP A 839 4.23 -4.11 42.55
C ASP A 839 4.62 -3.05 41.52
N GLU A 840 5.79 -3.18 40.89
CA GLU A 840 6.23 -2.28 39.83
C GLU A 840 5.36 -2.43 38.58
N ALA A 841 5.09 -3.65 38.15
CA ALA A 841 4.25 -3.94 36.97
C ALA A 841 2.80 -3.43 37.19
N LEU A 842 2.26 -3.60 38.40
CA LEU A 842 0.92 -3.14 38.73
C LEU A 842 0.86 -1.58 38.84
N GLN A 843 1.88 -0.94 39.38
CA GLN A 843 1.97 0.53 39.40
C GLN A 843 2.06 1.08 37.97
N TYR A 844 2.84 0.44 37.10
CA TYR A 844 2.93 0.78 35.68
C TYR A 844 1.56 0.68 35.01
N ALA A 845 0.88 -0.45 35.19
CA ALA A 845 -0.45 -0.67 34.62
C ALA A 845 -1.46 0.39 35.06
N ARG A 846 -1.50 0.73 36.35
CA ARG A 846 -2.38 1.79 36.89
C ARG A 846 -2.06 3.16 36.28
N MET A 847 -0.79 3.55 36.27
CA MET A 847 -0.36 4.83 35.68
C MET A 847 -0.65 4.91 34.17
N LEU A 848 -0.55 3.80 33.45
CA LEU A 848 -0.86 3.73 32.03
C LEU A 848 -2.35 3.93 31.78
N TYR A 849 -3.22 3.37 32.62
CA TYR A 849 -4.68 3.50 32.49
C TYR A 849 -5.24 4.83 32.96
N ASP A 850 -4.55 5.53 33.85
CA ASP A 850 -4.89 6.89 34.20
C ASP A 850 -4.60 7.88 33.08
N ASN A 851 -3.82 7.45 32.07
CA ASN A 851 -3.56 8.24 30.87
C ASN A 851 -4.73 8.10 29.87
N GLY A 852 -5.57 9.14 29.79
CA GLY A 852 -6.76 9.15 28.92
C GLY A 852 -6.47 8.92 27.44
N THR A 853 -5.25 9.22 26.96
CA THR A 853 -4.86 9.00 25.56
C THR A 853 -4.66 7.51 25.26
N LEU A 854 -3.94 6.80 26.11
CA LEU A 854 -3.66 5.36 25.93
C LEU A 854 -4.88 4.49 26.14
N ARG A 855 -5.81 4.91 26.99
CA ARG A 855 -7.03 4.16 27.28
C ARG A 855 -7.86 3.85 26.02
N ARG A 856 -7.86 4.71 25.02
CA ARG A 856 -8.60 4.48 23.76
C ARG A 856 -7.93 3.44 22.87
N TYR A 857 -6.60 3.35 22.86
CA TYR A 857 -5.85 2.40 22.07
C TYR A 857 -5.82 1.01 22.68
N THR A 858 -5.91 0.94 24.02
CA THR A 858 -5.95 -0.31 24.77
C THR A 858 -7.37 -0.81 25.09
N ALA A 859 -8.41 -0.14 24.57
CA ALA A 859 -9.80 -0.49 24.90
C ALA A 859 -10.23 -1.87 24.36
N ARG A 860 -9.57 -2.34 23.28
CA ARG A 860 -9.83 -3.63 22.63
C ARG A 860 -8.70 -4.64 22.87
N THR A 861 -7.90 -4.44 23.89
CA THR A 861 -6.83 -5.36 24.25
C THR A 861 -7.14 -5.99 25.60
N MET A 862 -6.83 -7.27 25.76
CA MET A 862 -6.79 -7.93 27.05
C MET A 862 -5.49 -7.53 27.77
N ARG A 863 -5.51 -7.37 29.06
CA ARG A 863 -4.43 -6.80 29.87
C ARG A 863 -4.03 -7.77 30.95
N LEU A 864 -2.78 -8.13 30.95
CA LEU A 864 -2.26 -9.12 31.86
C LEU A 864 -0.97 -8.60 32.54
N ILE A 865 -0.80 -8.96 33.79
CA ILE A 865 0.45 -8.80 34.53
C ILE A 865 0.96 -10.20 34.83
N VAL A 866 2.07 -10.59 34.21
CA VAL A 866 2.56 -11.96 34.17
C VAL A 866 3.98 -12.00 34.71
N SER A 867 4.32 -12.98 35.56
CA SER A 867 5.71 -13.22 35.91
C SER A 867 6.46 -13.88 34.76
N GLU A 868 7.77 -13.60 34.62
CA GLU A 868 8.60 -14.26 33.62
C GLU A 868 8.56 -15.81 33.73
N GLN A 869 8.32 -16.34 34.92
CA GLN A 869 8.18 -17.78 35.16
C GLN A 869 6.87 -18.34 34.61
N ASN A 870 5.78 -17.53 34.62
CA ASN A 870 4.47 -17.96 34.14
C ASN A 870 4.31 -17.73 32.62
N LEU A 871 5.15 -16.90 32.00
CA LEU A 871 5.05 -16.56 30.58
C LEU A 871 5.11 -17.78 29.65
N PRO A 872 6.03 -18.77 29.85
CA PRO A 872 6.08 -19.96 29.00
C PRO A 872 4.86 -20.87 29.14
N LEU A 873 4.11 -20.76 30.26
CA LEU A 873 2.93 -21.57 30.54
C LEU A 873 1.67 -20.98 29.89
N LEU A 874 1.69 -19.71 29.51
CA LEU A 874 0.60 -18.99 28.84
C LEU A 874 0.58 -19.30 27.34
N GLY A 875 -0.58 -19.68 26.82
CA GLY A 875 -0.74 -20.12 25.45
C GLY A 875 -0.35 -21.59 25.22
N THR A 876 0.31 -22.23 26.18
CA THR A 876 0.74 -23.63 26.11
C THR A 876 -0.02 -24.53 27.09
N GLN A 877 0.00 -24.20 28.37
CA GLN A 877 -0.66 -24.97 29.44
C GLN A 877 -1.88 -24.29 30.02
N TYR A 878 -1.88 -22.94 30.02
CA TYR A 878 -2.97 -22.12 30.54
C TYR A 878 -3.40 -21.10 29.49
N THR A 879 -4.70 -20.89 29.38
CA THR A 879 -5.28 -19.85 28.55
C THR A 879 -5.13 -18.47 29.17
N TYR A 880 -5.26 -17.42 28.40
CA TYR A 880 -5.25 -16.06 28.91
C TYR A 880 -6.39 -15.78 29.89
N ASP A 881 -7.55 -16.39 29.68
CA ASP A 881 -8.72 -16.25 30.57
C ASP A 881 -8.54 -17.02 31.88
N GLU A 882 -7.97 -18.22 31.83
CA GLU A 882 -7.63 -18.99 33.05
C GLU A 882 -6.57 -18.27 33.88
N TYR A 883 -5.58 -17.68 33.21
CA TYR A 883 -4.60 -16.85 33.90
C TYR A 883 -5.23 -15.60 34.50
N GLN A 884 -6.18 -14.97 33.82
CA GLN A 884 -6.91 -13.83 34.38
C GLN A 884 -7.71 -14.21 35.62
N GLN A 885 -8.36 -15.38 35.65
CA GLN A 885 -9.06 -15.89 36.82
C GLN A 885 -8.07 -16.21 37.97
N PHE A 886 -6.93 -16.82 37.64
CA PHE A 886 -5.85 -17.02 38.63
C PHE A 886 -5.35 -15.69 39.17
N TYR A 887 -5.11 -14.70 38.32
CA TYR A 887 -4.67 -13.38 38.70
C TYR A 887 -5.67 -12.70 39.66
N GLU A 888 -6.98 -12.75 39.34
CA GLU A 888 -8.03 -12.14 40.16
C GLU A 888 -8.17 -12.83 41.52
N ARG A 889 -7.90 -14.13 41.60
CA ARG A 889 -8.03 -14.89 42.81
C ARG A 889 -6.81 -14.80 43.74
N GLU A 890 -5.61 -14.85 43.17
CA GLU A 890 -4.38 -15.05 43.93
C GLU A 890 -3.53 -13.74 44.00
N LEU A 891 -3.40 -13.00 42.90
CA LEU A 891 -2.51 -11.86 42.80
C LEU A 891 -3.22 -10.51 43.05
N ALA A 892 -4.40 -10.28 42.48
CA ALA A 892 -5.15 -9.02 42.63
C ALA A 892 -5.52 -8.63 44.07
N PRO A 893 -5.86 -9.60 44.99
CA PRO A 893 -6.16 -9.29 46.39
C PRO A 893 -4.95 -8.85 47.22
N MET A 894 -3.73 -9.01 46.72
CA MET A 894 -2.51 -8.72 47.44
C MET A 894 -2.37 -7.20 47.72
N GLN A 895 -1.92 -6.83 48.92
CA GLN A 895 -1.65 -5.46 49.26
C GLN A 895 -0.43 -4.94 48.48
N VAL A 896 -0.55 -3.82 47.82
CA VAL A 896 0.48 -3.21 46.98
C VAL A 896 1.23 -2.15 47.77
N SER A 897 2.55 -2.03 47.56
CA SER A 897 3.35 -0.95 48.09
C SER A 897 2.81 0.42 47.68
N LYS A 898 2.80 1.36 48.62
CA LYS A 898 2.39 2.75 48.41
C LYS A 898 3.52 3.62 47.90
N ASP A 899 4.75 3.11 47.86
CA ASP A 899 5.93 3.83 47.41
C ASP A 899 5.99 3.91 45.88
N ASN A 900 6.48 5.02 45.34
CA ASN A 900 6.61 5.22 43.91
C ASN A 900 7.86 4.52 43.37
N LEU A 901 7.82 3.20 43.25
CA LEU A 901 8.94 2.32 42.88
C LEU A 901 9.48 2.63 41.47
N LEU A 902 8.65 3.11 40.55
CA LEU A 902 9.01 3.35 39.15
C LEU A 902 9.68 4.71 38.89
N ILE A 903 9.54 5.68 39.83
CA ILE A 903 9.99 7.06 39.65
C ILE A 903 11.29 7.36 40.41
N ASN A 904 11.57 6.67 41.52
CA ASN A 904 12.77 6.81 42.35
C ASN A 904 13.27 5.44 42.80
N PRO A 905 14.05 4.72 42.00
CA PRO A 905 14.64 3.45 42.41
C PRO A 905 15.79 3.60 43.43
N GLU A 906 16.32 4.80 43.64
CA GLU A 906 17.45 5.07 44.57
C GLU A 906 17.03 5.35 46.03
N ALA A 907 15.75 5.27 46.35
CA ALA A 907 15.28 5.54 47.72
C ALA A 907 15.39 4.34 48.68
N VAL A 908 15.89 3.19 48.24
CA VAL A 908 15.85 1.95 49.02
C VAL A 908 17.20 1.58 49.64
N ASP A 909 18.34 2.15 49.19
CA ASP A 909 19.67 1.83 49.76
C ASP A 909 20.55 3.09 49.91
N ALA A 910 20.26 3.96 50.88
CA ALA A 910 21.24 4.88 51.40
C ALA A 910 21.22 4.78 52.94
N PRO A 911 22.28 4.30 53.60
CA PRO A 911 22.38 4.40 55.05
C PRO A 911 22.55 5.87 55.44
N ASP A 912 21.81 6.28 56.48
CA ASP A 912 21.91 7.60 57.13
C ASP A 912 23.38 7.93 57.47
N ILE A 913 23.93 8.92 56.77
CA ILE A 913 25.12 9.60 57.18
C ILE A 913 24.72 11.04 57.57
N GLU A 914 24.47 11.26 58.84
CA GLU A 914 24.45 12.58 59.49
C GLU A 914 25.84 13.18 59.36
N ASP A 915 26.02 14.23 58.56
CA ASP A 915 27.14 15.15 58.63
C ASP A 915 26.64 16.54 58.91
N GLU A 916 26.81 16.91 60.17
CA GLU A 916 26.70 18.28 60.70
C GLU A 916 27.65 19.22 59.97
N LEU A 917 27.14 20.28 59.36
CA LEU A 917 27.89 21.50 59.05
C LEU A 917 27.13 22.74 59.50
N PRO A 918 27.86 23.72 60.15
CA PRO A 918 27.27 24.75 60.95
C PRO A 918 26.59 25.89 60.19
N ALA A 919 25.55 26.45 60.83
CA ALA A 919 24.80 27.59 60.42
C ALA A 919 25.63 28.87 60.22
N LYS A 920 25.46 29.58 59.07
CA LYS A 920 25.90 30.97 58.92
C LYS A 920 24.70 31.91 58.84
N PRO A 921 24.85 33.14 59.35
CA PRO A 921 23.75 34.02 59.79
C PRO A 921 23.04 34.73 58.60
N ALA A 922 21.79 35.14 58.93
CA ALA A 922 20.89 35.86 58.03
C ALA A 922 21.41 37.26 57.66
N GLU A 923 21.41 37.61 56.38
CA GLU A 923 21.59 39.00 55.91
C GLU A 923 20.25 39.55 55.41
N GLN A 924 19.98 40.75 55.76
CA GLN A 924 18.79 41.58 55.54
C GLN A 924 18.65 42.03 54.08
N PRO A 925 17.45 42.34 53.54
CA PRO A 925 17.23 42.72 52.20
C PRO A 925 17.60 44.17 51.88
N LYS A 926 18.32 44.40 50.80
CA LYS A 926 18.53 45.71 50.16
C LYS A 926 17.62 45.94 48.95
N PRO A 927 17.28 47.17 48.59
CA PRO A 927 16.16 47.56 47.80
C PRO A 927 16.40 47.41 46.26
N ALA A 928 15.31 47.25 45.52
CA ALA A 928 15.22 47.06 44.09
C ALA A 928 15.82 48.22 43.28
N THR A 929 16.77 47.90 42.41
CA THR A 929 17.26 48.75 41.33
C THR A 929 16.70 48.30 40.00
N GLN A 930 16.01 49.21 39.35
CA GLN A 930 15.46 48.99 38.00
C GLN A 930 16.55 48.60 36.98
N LYS A 931 16.43 47.44 36.37
CA LYS A 931 17.29 47.03 35.25
C LYS A 931 16.68 47.50 33.91
N LYS A 932 17.41 48.42 33.27
CA LYS A 932 17.24 48.77 31.87
C LYS A 932 17.27 47.50 31.02
N GLN A 933 16.25 47.31 30.22
CA GLN A 933 16.23 46.28 29.15
C GLN A 933 17.30 46.59 28.11
N GLN A 934 18.34 45.77 28.07
CA GLN A 934 19.19 45.70 26.89
C GLN A 934 18.46 44.90 25.84
N LYS A 935 18.09 45.57 24.75
CA LYS A 935 17.66 44.94 23.49
C LYS A 935 18.77 44.00 23.01
N ALA A 936 18.55 42.74 23.11
CA ALA A 936 19.33 41.76 22.37
C ALA A 936 18.99 41.95 20.89
N LEU A 937 19.99 42.13 20.05
CA LEU A 937 19.90 42.06 18.60
C LEU A 937 19.44 40.66 18.23
N ASP A 938 18.14 40.51 17.96
CA ASP A 938 17.59 39.38 17.30
C ASP A 938 17.99 39.49 15.82
N PHE A 939 18.97 38.71 15.41
CA PHE A 939 19.12 38.36 14.05
C PHE A 939 17.96 37.42 13.72
N ASP A 940 17.00 37.94 13.00
CA ASP A 940 15.92 37.18 12.39
C ASP A 940 16.52 36.12 11.44
N ASP A 941 16.71 34.92 11.95
CA ASP A 941 16.92 33.71 11.12
C ASP A 941 15.58 33.30 10.53
N ASP A 942 15.09 34.09 9.58
CA ASP A 942 13.94 33.78 8.74
C ASP A 942 14.33 32.77 7.64
N PHE A 943 14.99 31.70 7.99
CA PHE A 943 15.12 30.52 7.14
C PHE A 943 14.56 29.31 7.86
N TRP A 944 13.30 28.96 7.52
CA TRP A 944 12.57 27.70 7.82
C TRP A 944 12.62 27.16 9.22
#